data_16901760d8c26fd24c0562d212a7de24
#
_entry.id   16901760d8c26fd24c0562d212a7de24
#
_cell.length_a   1.000
_cell.length_b   1.000
_cell.length_c   1.000
_cell.angle_alpha   90.00
_cell.angle_beta   90.00
_cell.angle_gamma   90.00
#
_symmetry.space_group_name_H-M   'P 1'
#
loop_
_entity.id
_entity.type
_entity.pdbx_description
1 polymer ?
#
loop_
_entity_poly.entity_id
_entity_poly.type
_entity_poly.pdbx_seq_one_letter_code
_entity_poly.pdbx_strand_id
1 'polypeptide(L)'
;MHTPPLVSIILPVHNDEAWVGNALESCLRQTNGQFEVVCVDDASTDGTSQVIESYQARDQRIRLIRLEQNGSAFQGRRAGIMAAQSEYVLFLDGDDEFAPDAVEKSYAKARATKADLVGFGVAVINPDGQTVGGYQKRLAPIHHSLSGDDVFNGLFPVGRAAQGQLWRYLFRASLLREVYEMLPEDLVLPRVNDLPIMFLAAARARKYVSITDRLYRYFFRRGGSGHAVADVAQFAFYLGAIDAVECIRPALDSLTETRKDPAQLIRSYESARLSMIANVIGFLTKNMSSDLHGACLDLLHTRVPQPDVVLAAVTHTPEVLSALATSGTRIEAGERPVKSVLLTTKTLTTGGVSGVLLSQAHFLLEAGYRVTIVAHRKDSALDGVPEGAKFIEMRGKGLPARVQEWARICREEEIDVIIDQQILYSRQWPSFALMARALGVPTIGWIHSFGLRPIYDQNDLTSFLTDHLGALATTVTLSPLDVAYWKLHGIEHTVYLPNPPSPLLMESAGTGVTKSAPEGRLELVWWGRLDERMKKPAELLAVAQELRRLSVDFELTVIGPGWRDYTVADLAAEVEKRGLAEHVKVVGPRLGEELIRSIDAAHLFVTTSIIEGYQLTLAEAQARGVPVAMYELPWLVPVQDNEGIVAVRQGDAARLAREIAALAEDRERYLSYSQASIKAAEHVTTYDMSSLYQQLLQGALPPEFSPEPTLDDARQILDWTVFYAETGFAEGAAKPRRTAPAKKISLVRRVARRSIRTFPALEPVLRRVQRAL
;
A
#
# COMPACT_ATOMS: atom_id res chain seq x y z
N MET A 1 -24.94 -20.33 -59.01
CA MET A 1 -24.74 -19.04 -58.36
C MET A 1 -24.26 -19.32 -56.95
N HIS A 2 -23.05 -18.96 -56.58
CA HIS A 2 -22.58 -19.13 -55.21
C HIS A 2 -23.38 -18.16 -54.33
N THR A 3 -24.08 -18.71 -53.35
CA THR A 3 -24.75 -17.90 -52.33
C THR A 3 -23.63 -17.15 -51.52
N PRO A 4 -23.67 -15.84 -51.37
CA PRO A 4 -22.64 -15.13 -50.62
C PRO A 4 -22.57 -15.64 -49.18
N PRO A 5 -21.35 -15.71 -48.61
CA PRO A 5 -21.21 -16.18 -47.23
C PRO A 5 -21.89 -15.21 -46.24
N LEU A 6 -22.49 -15.76 -45.17
CA LEU A 6 -23.15 -14.98 -44.13
C LEU A 6 -22.16 -14.52 -43.05
N VAL A 7 -21.13 -15.32 -42.80
CA VAL A 7 -20.09 -15.08 -41.81
C VAL A 7 -18.71 -15.36 -42.40
N SER A 8 -17.76 -14.47 -42.23
CA SER A 8 -16.35 -14.70 -42.49
C SER A 8 -15.64 -15.10 -41.20
N ILE A 9 -14.99 -16.26 -41.16
CA ILE A 9 -14.14 -16.69 -40.07
C ILE A 9 -12.74 -16.25 -40.39
N ILE A 10 -12.15 -15.37 -39.60
CA ILE A 10 -10.78 -14.90 -39.75
C ILE A 10 -9.89 -15.75 -38.86
N LEU A 11 -8.91 -16.41 -39.47
CA LEU A 11 -7.99 -17.33 -38.81
C LEU A 11 -6.54 -16.85 -39.04
N PRO A 12 -6.01 -15.95 -38.17
CA PRO A 12 -4.59 -15.59 -38.20
C PRO A 12 -3.76 -16.76 -37.67
N VAL A 13 -2.65 -17.11 -38.34
CA VAL A 13 -1.76 -18.19 -37.95
C VAL A 13 -0.30 -17.79 -38.07
N HIS A 14 0.55 -18.31 -37.19
CA HIS A 14 1.99 -18.19 -37.26
C HIS A 14 2.66 -19.39 -36.58
N ASN A 15 3.29 -20.28 -37.34
CA ASN A 15 3.92 -21.50 -36.84
C ASN A 15 2.95 -22.41 -36.06
N ASP A 16 1.76 -22.63 -36.64
CA ASP A 16 0.66 -23.41 -36.06
C ASP A 16 0.48 -24.77 -36.77
N GLU A 17 1.50 -25.31 -37.43
CA GLU A 17 1.45 -26.57 -38.17
C GLU A 17 0.77 -27.69 -37.39
N ALA A 18 1.06 -27.80 -36.09
CA ALA A 18 0.53 -28.84 -35.23
C ALA A 18 -0.99 -28.71 -34.94
N TRP A 19 -1.57 -27.50 -35.05
CA TRP A 19 -2.91 -27.24 -34.56
C TRP A 19 -3.89 -26.70 -35.62
N VAL A 20 -3.41 -25.98 -36.64
CA VAL A 20 -4.26 -25.31 -37.64
C VAL A 20 -5.21 -26.27 -38.36
N GLY A 21 -4.82 -27.53 -38.53
CA GLY A 21 -5.70 -28.59 -39.08
C GLY A 21 -6.95 -28.81 -38.20
N ASN A 22 -6.82 -28.83 -36.88
CA ASN A 22 -7.95 -28.99 -35.97
C ASN A 22 -8.87 -27.75 -35.99
N ALA A 23 -8.31 -26.55 -36.08
CA ALA A 23 -9.06 -25.31 -36.22
C ALA A 23 -9.89 -25.34 -37.50
N LEU A 24 -9.30 -25.71 -38.66
CA LEU A 24 -10.00 -25.82 -39.93
C LEU A 24 -11.08 -26.90 -39.91
N GLU A 25 -10.81 -28.08 -39.35
CA GLU A 25 -11.81 -29.15 -39.20
C GLU A 25 -13.00 -28.66 -38.34
N SER A 26 -12.77 -27.83 -37.31
CA SER A 26 -13.84 -27.25 -36.48
C SER A 26 -14.71 -26.30 -37.31
N CYS A 27 -14.14 -25.54 -38.24
CA CYS A 27 -14.86 -24.70 -39.20
C CYS A 27 -15.68 -25.54 -40.17
N LEU A 28 -15.10 -26.58 -40.75
CA LEU A 28 -15.78 -27.43 -41.75
C LEU A 28 -16.94 -28.22 -41.15
N ARG A 29 -16.94 -28.50 -39.84
CA ARG A 29 -18.02 -29.18 -39.12
C ARG A 29 -19.17 -28.25 -38.68
N GLN A 30 -19.19 -26.97 -39.11
CA GLN A 30 -20.29 -26.06 -38.76
C GLN A 30 -21.61 -26.52 -39.35
N THR A 31 -22.69 -26.46 -38.56
CA THR A 31 -24.07 -26.81 -38.95
C THR A 31 -24.63 -25.90 -40.04
N ASN A 32 -24.22 -24.63 -40.08
CA ASN A 32 -24.51 -23.71 -41.16
C ASN A 32 -23.34 -23.62 -42.12
N GLY A 33 -23.52 -24.03 -43.35
CA GLY A 33 -22.48 -24.09 -44.41
C GLY A 33 -22.23 -22.77 -45.15
N GLN A 34 -22.99 -21.68 -44.86
CA GLN A 34 -22.87 -20.37 -45.55
C GLN A 34 -21.82 -19.47 -44.86
N PHE A 35 -20.58 -19.92 -44.85
CA PHE A 35 -19.44 -19.15 -44.35
C PHE A 35 -18.25 -19.25 -45.29
N GLU A 36 -17.28 -18.36 -45.13
CA GLU A 36 -15.93 -18.46 -45.63
C GLU A 36 -14.92 -18.53 -44.50
N VAL A 37 -13.75 -19.12 -44.71
CA VAL A 37 -12.60 -19.06 -43.78
C VAL A 37 -11.47 -18.32 -44.49
N VAL A 38 -11.09 -17.18 -43.93
CA VAL A 38 -9.95 -16.41 -44.40
C VAL A 38 -8.77 -16.68 -43.48
N CYS A 39 -7.93 -17.63 -43.88
CA CYS A 39 -6.66 -17.94 -43.22
C CYS A 39 -5.64 -16.85 -43.58
N VAL A 40 -5.00 -16.27 -42.61
CA VAL A 40 -3.93 -15.29 -42.82
C VAL A 40 -2.65 -15.84 -42.19
N ASP A 41 -1.73 -16.30 -43.02
CA ASP A 41 -0.41 -16.77 -42.59
C ASP A 41 0.54 -15.59 -42.42
N ASP A 42 0.89 -15.31 -41.15
CA ASP A 42 1.74 -14.21 -40.75
C ASP A 42 3.23 -14.58 -40.84
N ALA A 43 3.65 -14.93 -42.05
CA ALA A 43 5.03 -15.35 -42.40
C ALA A 43 5.53 -16.54 -41.56
N SER A 44 4.76 -17.64 -41.54
CA SER A 44 5.18 -18.88 -40.90
C SER A 44 6.41 -19.47 -41.56
N THR A 45 7.27 -20.11 -40.75
CA THR A 45 8.51 -20.79 -41.18
C THR A 45 8.45 -22.31 -41.12
N ASP A 46 7.32 -22.86 -40.61
CA ASP A 46 7.02 -24.29 -40.52
C ASP A 46 6.05 -24.73 -41.63
N GLY A 47 5.44 -25.92 -41.49
CA GLY A 47 4.48 -26.49 -42.45
C GLY A 47 3.06 -25.88 -42.38
N THR A 48 2.81 -24.79 -41.64
CA THR A 48 1.48 -24.20 -41.46
C THR A 48 0.78 -23.87 -42.78
N SER A 49 1.49 -23.19 -43.71
CA SER A 49 0.94 -22.84 -45.02
C SER A 49 0.55 -24.06 -45.84
N GLN A 50 1.39 -25.09 -45.85
CA GLN A 50 1.16 -26.36 -46.61
C GLN A 50 -0.07 -27.10 -46.09
N VAL A 51 -0.28 -27.11 -44.76
CA VAL A 51 -1.51 -27.66 -44.14
C VAL A 51 -2.72 -26.91 -44.67
N ILE A 52 -2.73 -25.58 -44.62
CA ILE A 52 -3.87 -24.77 -45.07
C ILE A 52 -4.15 -24.98 -46.56
N GLU A 53 -3.14 -25.03 -47.41
CA GLU A 53 -3.27 -25.30 -48.86
C GLU A 53 -3.91 -26.66 -49.13
N SER A 54 -3.58 -27.70 -48.35
CA SER A 54 -4.20 -28.99 -48.43
C SER A 54 -5.72 -28.98 -48.17
N TYR A 55 -6.16 -28.11 -47.23
CA TYR A 55 -7.58 -27.89 -46.94
C TYR A 55 -8.26 -27.01 -48.01
N GLN A 56 -7.56 -25.96 -48.52
CA GLN A 56 -8.07 -25.10 -49.58
C GLN A 56 -8.33 -25.89 -50.86
N ALA A 57 -7.46 -26.88 -51.20
CA ALA A 57 -7.65 -27.76 -52.35
C ALA A 57 -8.90 -28.66 -52.21
N ARG A 58 -9.37 -28.90 -50.97
CA ARG A 58 -10.51 -29.79 -50.68
C ARG A 58 -11.82 -29.02 -50.50
N ASP A 59 -11.77 -27.72 -50.07
CA ASP A 59 -12.95 -26.92 -49.79
C ASP A 59 -12.73 -25.45 -50.22
N GLN A 60 -13.53 -24.99 -51.20
CA GLN A 60 -13.41 -23.66 -51.81
C GLN A 60 -13.81 -22.53 -50.85
N ARG A 61 -14.40 -22.83 -49.69
CA ARG A 61 -14.70 -21.82 -48.64
C ARG A 61 -13.44 -21.35 -47.90
N ILE A 62 -12.33 -22.10 -48.02
CA ILE A 62 -11.06 -21.76 -47.38
C ILE A 62 -10.21 -20.93 -48.35
N ARG A 63 -9.74 -19.78 -47.89
CA ARG A 63 -8.88 -18.87 -48.63
C ARG A 63 -7.62 -18.60 -47.82
N LEU A 64 -6.45 -18.65 -48.44
CA LEU A 64 -5.15 -18.37 -47.82
C LEU A 64 -4.63 -17.01 -48.30
N ILE A 65 -4.27 -16.14 -47.36
CA ILE A 65 -3.51 -14.92 -47.56
C ILE A 65 -2.17 -15.09 -46.86
N ARG A 66 -1.07 -14.76 -47.52
CA ARG A 66 0.28 -14.79 -46.93
C ARG A 66 0.80 -13.39 -46.77
N LEU A 67 1.28 -13.06 -45.56
CA LEU A 67 2.00 -11.83 -45.31
C LEU A 67 3.49 -12.04 -45.57
N GLU A 68 4.17 -11.02 -46.09
CA GLU A 68 5.61 -11.09 -46.39
C GLU A 68 6.48 -11.04 -45.14
N GLN A 69 5.98 -10.42 -44.07
CA GLN A 69 6.67 -10.26 -42.81
C GLN A 69 5.71 -10.52 -41.64
N ASN A 70 6.26 -11.01 -40.52
CA ASN A 70 5.47 -11.19 -39.29
C ASN A 70 5.03 -9.85 -38.74
N GLY A 71 3.73 -9.57 -38.84
CA GLY A 71 3.05 -8.37 -38.32
C GLY A 71 2.24 -8.63 -37.04
N SER A 72 2.39 -9.80 -36.43
CA SER A 72 1.57 -10.34 -35.33
C SER A 72 0.12 -10.67 -35.74
N ALA A 73 -0.60 -11.36 -34.86
CA ALA A 73 -2.03 -11.64 -35.07
C ALA A 73 -2.87 -10.36 -35.28
N PHE A 74 -2.37 -9.17 -34.89
CA PHE A 74 -3.02 -7.90 -35.16
C PHE A 74 -3.09 -7.61 -36.67
N GLN A 75 -1.97 -7.70 -37.39
CA GLN A 75 -1.93 -7.47 -38.83
C GLN A 75 -2.59 -8.62 -39.60
N GLY A 76 -2.45 -9.86 -39.13
CA GLY A 76 -3.16 -11.01 -39.68
C GLY A 76 -4.68 -10.81 -39.65
N ARG A 77 -5.24 -10.36 -38.51
CA ARG A 77 -6.66 -10.04 -38.38
C ARG A 77 -7.07 -8.87 -39.28
N ARG A 78 -6.25 -7.81 -39.38
CA ARG A 78 -6.50 -6.66 -40.26
C ARG A 78 -6.64 -7.11 -41.72
N ALA A 79 -5.66 -7.85 -42.23
CA ALA A 79 -5.69 -8.36 -43.59
C ALA A 79 -6.93 -9.24 -43.84
N GLY A 80 -7.25 -10.14 -42.91
CA GLY A 80 -8.43 -10.98 -43.00
C GLY A 80 -9.73 -10.19 -43.02
N ILE A 81 -9.91 -9.16 -42.20
CA ILE A 81 -11.12 -8.31 -42.14
C ILE A 81 -11.27 -7.49 -43.44
N MET A 82 -10.17 -6.97 -43.99
CA MET A 82 -10.23 -6.25 -45.26
C MET A 82 -10.60 -7.16 -46.42
N ALA A 83 -10.21 -8.42 -46.37
CA ALA A 83 -10.56 -9.45 -47.38
C ALA A 83 -11.92 -10.12 -47.15
N ALA A 84 -12.55 -9.95 -46.00
CA ALA A 84 -13.83 -10.58 -45.63
C ALA A 84 -14.98 -10.10 -46.54
N GLN A 85 -15.80 -11.02 -47.04
CA GLN A 85 -16.91 -10.75 -47.97
C GLN A 85 -18.27 -10.72 -47.29
N SER A 86 -18.35 -11.15 -46.01
CA SER A 86 -19.59 -11.29 -45.25
C SER A 86 -19.97 -10.04 -44.46
N GLU A 87 -21.25 -9.95 -44.08
CA GLU A 87 -21.74 -8.90 -43.18
C GLU A 87 -21.22 -9.05 -41.76
N TYR A 88 -20.91 -10.28 -41.32
CA TYR A 88 -20.43 -10.58 -39.98
C TYR A 88 -19.11 -11.33 -39.98
N VAL A 89 -18.32 -11.15 -38.91
CA VAL A 89 -16.99 -11.76 -38.75
C VAL A 89 -16.91 -12.47 -37.41
N LEU A 90 -16.30 -13.66 -37.42
CA LEU A 90 -15.82 -14.41 -36.24
C LEU A 90 -14.30 -14.51 -36.29
N PHE A 91 -13.66 -14.52 -35.13
CA PHE A 91 -12.22 -14.78 -35.02
C PHE A 91 -11.98 -16.17 -34.43
N LEU A 92 -11.03 -16.88 -35.01
CA LEU A 92 -10.54 -18.17 -34.50
C LEU A 92 -9.02 -18.11 -34.45
N ASP A 93 -8.42 -18.41 -33.29
CA ASP A 93 -6.96 -18.55 -33.19
C ASP A 93 -6.54 -19.93 -33.66
N GLY A 94 -5.33 -20.07 -34.25
CA GLY A 94 -4.89 -21.29 -34.95
C GLY A 94 -4.78 -22.53 -34.06
N ASP A 95 -4.68 -22.36 -32.77
CA ASP A 95 -4.56 -23.41 -31.75
C ASP A 95 -5.89 -23.73 -31.01
N ASP A 96 -7.00 -23.11 -31.43
CA ASP A 96 -8.34 -23.24 -30.81
C ASP A 96 -9.38 -23.85 -31.78
N GLU A 97 -10.61 -24.06 -31.31
CA GLU A 97 -11.69 -24.67 -32.08
C GLU A 97 -13.04 -24.00 -31.86
N PHE A 98 -13.93 -23.98 -32.83
CA PHE A 98 -15.35 -23.67 -32.67
C PHE A 98 -16.22 -24.88 -32.28
N ALA A 99 -17.30 -24.63 -31.53
CA ALA A 99 -18.40 -25.58 -31.41
C ALA A 99 -19.13 -25.71 -32.75
N PRO A 100 -19.75 -26.87 -33.06
CA PRO A 100 -20.37 -27.11 -34.36
C PRO A 100 -21.48 -26.15 -34.77
N ASP A 101 -22.13 -25.50 -33.80
CA ASP A 101 -23.28 -24.58 -33.98
C ASP A 101 -22.88 -23.09 -33.81
N ALA A 102 -21.57 -22.77 -33.81
CA ALA A 102 -21.08 -21.44 -33.56
C ALA A 102 -21.54 -20.42 -34.60
N VAL A 103 -21.42 -20.72 -35.90
CA VAL A 103 -21.85 -19.86 -36.99
C VAL A 103 -23.38 -19.69 -36.96
N GLU A 104 -24.12 -20.78 -36.86
CA GLU A 104 -25.57 -20.77 -36.89
C GLU A 104 -26.18 -19.91 -35.79
N LYS A 105 -25.81 -20.22 -34.52
CA LYS A 105 -26.39 -19.55 -33.35
C LYS A 105 -26.01 -18.07 -33.26
N SER A 106 -24.71 -17.74 -33.47
CA SER A 106 -24.24 -16.36 -33.38
C SER A 106 -24.87 -15.50 -34.49
N TYR A 107 -24.89 -15.97 -35.74
CA TYR A 107 -25.50 -15.27 -36.86
C TYR A 107 -27.05 -15.12 -36.69
N ALA A 108 -27.78 -16.19 -36.31
CA ALA A 108 -29.21 -16.12 -36.07
C ALA A 108 -29.53 -15.03 -35.02
N LYS A 109 -28.76 -14.93 -33.95
CA LYS A 109 -28.90 -13.91 -32.91
C LYS A 109 -28.65 -12.52 -33.45
N ALA A 110 -27.54 -12.34 -34.20
CA ALA A 110 -27.16 -11.04 -34.81
C ALA A 110 -28.24 -10.53 -35.77
N ARG A 111 -28.74 -11.41 -36.67
CA ARG A 111 -29.79 -11.09 -37.64
C ARG A 111 -31.10 -10.72 -36.97
N ALA A 112 -31.56 -11.51 -35.99
CA ALA A 112 -32.83 -11.27 -35.27
C ALA A 112 -32.82 -9.95 -34.47
N THR A 113 -31.68 -9.54 -33.96
CA THR A 113 -31.57 -8.37 -33.10
C THR A 113 -30.93 -7.15 -33.79
N LYS A 114 -30.39 -7.32 -34.99
CA LYS A 114 -29.58 -6.31 -35.70
C LYS A 114 -28.41 -5.80 -34.84
N ALA A 115 -27.81 -6.68 -34.04
CA ALA A 115 -26.70 -6.32 -33.16
C ALA A 115 -25.40 -6.12 -33.95
N ASP A 116 -24.56 -5.21 -33.43
CA ASP A 116 -23.20 -5.00 -33.96
C ASP A 116 -22.21 -5.98 -33.32
N LEU A 117 -22.51 -6.42 -32.09
CA LEU A 117 -21.73 -7.38 -31.31
C LEU A 117 -22.65 -8.47 -30.72
N VAL A 118 -22.28 -9.75 -30.89
CA VAL A 118 -22.93 -10.88 -30.21
C VAL A 118 -21.90 -11.63 -29.38
N GLY A 119 -21.95 -11.47 -28.06
CA GLY A 119 -21.07 -12.21 -27.12
C GLY A 119 -21.59 -13.63 -26.87
N PHE A 120 -20.69 -14.57 -26.66
CA PHE A 120 -21.03 -15.96 -26.34
C PHE A 120 -20.09 -16.57 -25.30
N GLY A 121 -20.50 -17.71 -24.74
CA GLY A 121 -19.72 -18.44 -23.74
C GLY A 121 -18.53 -19.17 -24.38
N VAL A 122 -17.56 -19.53 -23.52
CA VAL A 122 -16.31 -20.20 -23.91
C VAL A 122 -16.13 -21.44 -23.06
N ALA A 123 -15.75 -22.56 -23.67
CA ALA A 123 -15.25 -23.74 -22.98
C ALA A 123 -13.74 -23.62 -22.85
N VAL A 124 -13.20 -23.70 -21.63
CA VAL A 124 -11.75 -23.65 -21.38
C VAL A 124 -11.26 -25.03 -21.05
N ILE A 125 -10.33 -25.54 -21.83
CA ILE A 125 -9.81 -26.92 -21.77
C ILE A 125 -8.32 -26.84 -21.41
N ASN A 126 -7.89 -27.59 -20.39
CA ASN A 126 -6.47 -27.70 -20.04
C ASN A 126 -5.77 -28.77 -20.91
N PRO A 127 -4.42 -28.89 -20.86
CA PRO A 127 -3.70 -29.90 -21.58
C PRO A 127 -4.14 -31.35 -21.30
N ASP A 128 -4.72 -31.61 -20.13
CA ASP A 128 -5.24 -32.93 -19.73
C ASP A 128 -6.68 -33.17 -20.23
N GLY A 129 -7.22 -32.28 -21.05
CA GLY A 129 -8.59 -32.36 -21.59
C GLY A 129 -9.71 -32.00 -20.60
N GLN A 130 -9.36 -31.50 -19.39
CA GLN A 130 -10.34 -31.15 -18.37
C GLN A 130 -10.75 -29.68 -18.46
N THR A 131 -11.98 -29.37 -18.03
CA THR A 131 -12.50 -28.00 -18.02
C THR A 131 -11.93 -27.18 -16.87
N VAL A 132 -11.36 -25.99 -17.17
CA VAL A 132 -10.91 -24.99 -16.17
C VAL A 132 -12.07 -24.11 -15.74
N GLY A 133 -12.93 -24.61 -14.84
CA GLY A 133 -14.22 -24.03 -14.49
C GLY A 133 -14.16 -22.58 -13.96
N GLY A 134 -13.12 -22.22 -13.20
CA GLY A 134 -12.93 -20.85 -12.67
C GLY A 134 -12.66 -19.83 -13.78
N TYR A 135 -11.80 -20.16 -14.72
CA TYR A 135 -11.48 -19.31 -15.87
C TYR A 135 -12.65 -19.20 -16.84
N GLN A 136 -13.31 -20.33 -17.13
CA GLN A 136 -14.52 -20.38 -17.95
C GLN A 136 -15.65 -19.47 -17.43
N LYS A 137 -15.89 -19.41 -16.12
CA LYS A 137 -16.85 -18.49 -15.52
C LYS A 137 -16.49 -17.01 -15.76
N ARG A 138 -15.22 -16.68 -15.75
CA ARG A 138 -14.71 -15.33 -16.00
C ARG A 138 -14.92 -14.88 -17.45
N LEU A 139 -14.95 -15.84 -18.41
CA LEU A 139 -15.18 -15.60 -19.82
C LEU A 139 -16.66 -15.63 -20.22
N ALA A 140 -17.57 -15.99 -19.32
CA ALA A 140 -18.99 -15.97 -19.62
C ALA A 140 -19.51 -14.55 -19.86
N PRO A 141 -20.47 -14.34 -20.78
CA PRO A 141 -21.14 -13.06 -20.95
C PRO A 141 -21.79 -12.59 -19.63
N ILE A 142 -21.61 -11.32 -19.28
CA ILE A 142 -22.16 -10.73 -18.05
C ILE A 142 -23.51 -10.05 -18.32
N HIS A 143 -23.67 -9.50 -19.53
CA HIS A 143 -24.85 -8.74 -19.94
C HIS A 143 -25.62 -9.48 -21.04
N HIS A 144 -26.95 -9.50 -20.98
CA HIS A 144 -27.79 -10.10 -22.01
C HIS A 144 -27.98 -9.17 -23.22
N SER A 145 -28.10 -7.86 -22.98
CA SER A 145 -28.24 -6.83 -24.01
C SER A 145 -27.81 -5.49 -23.47
N LEU A 146 -27.12 -4.69 -24.32
CA LEU A 146 -26.69 -3.33 -24.05
C LEU A 146 -26.94 -2.50 -25.31
N SER A 147 -27.20 -1.19 -25.15
CA SER A 147 -27.47 -0.28 -26.27
C SER A 147 -26.84 1.09 -26.03
N GLY A 148 -26.41 1.75 -27.13
CA GLY A 148 -25.77 3.06 -27.04
C GLY A 148 -24.50 3.03 -26.18
N ASP A 149 -24.29 4.05 -25.36
CA ASP A 149 -23.11 4.18 -24.51
C ASP A 149 -22.97 3.03 -23.47
N ASP A 150 -24.07 2.36 -23.11
CA ASP A 150 -24.03 1.23 -22.20
C ASP A 150 -23.27 0.03 -22.76
N VAL A 151 -23.13 -0.09 -24.08
CA VAL A 151 -22.30 -1.15 -24.71
C VAL A 151 -20.85 -1.01 -24.21
N PHE A 152 -20.30 0.18 -24.33
CA PHE A 152 -18.94 0.43 -23.86
C PHE A 152 -18.82 0.32 -22.32
N ASN A 153 -19.72 0.98 -21.60
CA ASN A 153 -19.68 1.02 -20.13
C ASN A 153 -19.83 -0.37 -19.50
N GLY A 154 -20.58 -1.28 -20.13
CA GLY A 154 -20.76 -2.64 -19.69
C GLY A 154 -19.58 -3.56 -20.02
N LEU A 155 -18.91 -3.37 -21.16
CA LEU A 155 -17.78 -4.18 -21.59
C LEU A 155 -16.43 -3.70 -21.04
N PHE A 156 -16.31 -2.39 -20.77
CA PHE A 156 -15.13 -1.73 -20.19
C PHE A 156 -15.47 -0.93 -18.93
N PRO A 157 -15.97 -1.58 -17.88
CA PRO A 157 -16.34 -0.91 -16.64
C PRO A 157 -15.09 -0.43 -15.88
N VAL A 158 -15.16 0.78 -15.29
CA VAL A 158 -14.08 1.32 -14.45
C VAL A 158 -13.84 0.42 -13.24
N GLY A 159 -12.58 0.08 -12.96
CA GLY A 159 -12.15 -0.68 -11.77
C GLY A 159 -12.57 -2.16 -11.77
N ARG A 160 -12.98 -2.69 -12.92
CA ARG A 160 -13.28 -4.13 -13.11
C ARG A 160 -12.60 -4.65 -14.36
N ALA A 161 -12.47 -5.99 -14.44
CA ALA A 161 -11.89 -6.63 -15.62
C ALA A 161 -12.72 -6.34 -16.88
N ALA A 162 -12.06 -5.83 -17.91
CA ALA A 162 -12.63 -5.65 -19.23
C ALA A 162 -12.91 -7.01 -19.92
N GLN A 163 -13.87 -7.03 -20.83
CA GLN A 163 -14.18 -8.18 -21.66
C GLN A 163 -13.51 -8.04 -23.04
N GLY A 164 -12.18 -8.02 -23.06
CA GLY A 164 -11.35 -7.59 -24.18
C GLY A 164 -10.97 -8.65 -25.21
N GLN A 165 -11.36 -9.93 -25.07
CA GLN A 165 -10.96 -10.99 -25.99
C GLN A 165 -11.85 -10.99 -27.25
N LEU A 166 -11.25 -10.89 -28.46
CA LEU A 166 -12.00 -10.81 -29.72
C LEU A 166 -12.73 -12.11 -30.07
N TRP A 167 -12.11 -13.25 -29.87
CA TRP A 167 -12.59 -14.59 -30.27
C TRP A 167 -13.88 -15.06 -29.57
N ARG A 168 -14.38 -14.30 -28.61
CA ARG A 168 -15.67 -14.60 -27.93
C ARG A 168 -16.85 -13.77 -28.43
N TYR A 169 -16.70 -13.13 -29.59
CA TYR A 169 -17.74 -12.29 -30.19
C TYR A 169 -17.89 -12.55 -31.69
N LEU A 170 -19.13 -12.44 -32.19
CA LEU A 170 -19.41 -12.16 -33.58
C LEU A 170 -19.54 -10.64 -33.75
N PHE A 171 -18.88 -10.08 -34.76
CA PHE A 171 -18.85 -8.65 -35.05
C PHE A 171 -19.53 -8.35 -36.38
N ARG A 172 -20.17 -7.17 -36.51
CA ARG A 172 -20.48 -6.61 -37.81
C ARG A 172 -19.19 -6.20 -38.53
N ALA A 173 -18.98 -6.65 -39.74
CA ALA A 173 -17.72 -6.42 -40.49
C ALA A 173 -17.43 -4.93 -40.72
N SER A 174 -18.46 -4.13 -41.00
CA SER A 174 -18.30 -2.67 -41.18
C SER A 174 -17.77 -1.95 -39.94
N LEU A 175 -18.20 -2.40 -38.75
CA LEU A 175 -17.69 -1.89 -37.48
C LEU A 175 -16.19 -2.17 -37.33
N LEU A 176 -15.74 -3.41 -37.65
CA LEU A 176 -14.32 -3.75 -37.54
C LEU A 176 -13.45 -2.98 -38.54
N ARG A 177 -13.93 -2.77 -39.78
CA ARG A 177 -13.21 -1.95 -40.78
C ARG A 177 -13.02 -0.53 -40.28
N GLU A 178 -14.09 0.11 -39.79
CA GLU A 178 -14.03 1.43 -39.16
C GLU A 178 -13.02 1.48 -38.00
N VAL A 179 -12.99 0.48 -37.13
CA VAL A 179 -12.06 0.42 -36.00
C VAL A 179 -10.60 0.30 -36.46
N TYR A 180 -10.31 -0.52 -37.47
CA TYR A 180 -8.94 -0.64 -37.98
C TYR A 180 -8.47 0.61 -38.75
N GLU A 181 -9.38 1.39 -39.32
CA GLU A 181 -9.08 2.71 -39.94
C GLU A 181 -8.70 3.77 -38.89
N MET A 182 -9.14 3.60 -37.63
CA MET A 182 -8.77 4.49 -36.52
C MET A 182 -7.35 4.28 -36.01
N LEU A 183 -6.69 3.20 -36.42
CA LEU A 183 -5.36 2.79 -35.94
C LEU A 183 -4.33 2.89 -37.08
N PRO A 184 -3.05 3.20 -36.75
CA PRO A 184 -1.98 3.25 -37.76
C PRO A 184 -1.90 1.98 -38.61
N GLU A 185 -1.60 2.15 -39.89
CA GLU A 185 -1.57 1.02 -40.83
C GLU A 185 -0.42 0.08 -40.59
N ASP A 186 0.73 0.62 -40.20
CA ASP A 186 1.98 -0.08 -39.89
C ASP A 186 2.08 -0.58 -38.45
N LEU A 187 1.01 -0.42 -37.66
CA LEU A 187 1.00 -0.81 -36.24
C LEU A 187 1.21 -2.33 -36.07
N VAL A 188 2.24 -2.70 -35.31
CA VAL A 188 2.53 -4.10 -34.92
C VAL A 188 2.36 -4.24 -33.43
N LEU A 189 1.47 -5.15 -33.00
CA LEU A 189 1.17 -5.42 -31.60
C LEU A 189 1.43 -6.90 -31.27
N PRO A 190 2.62 -7.24 -30.76
CA PRO A 190 2.96 -8.62 -30.46
C PRO A 190 2.21 -9.20 -29.25
N ARG A 191 1.67 -8.34 -28.39
CA ARG A 191 0.97 -8.72 -27.15
C ARG A 191 -0.32 -7.94 -26.97
N VAL A 192 -1.32 -8.59 -26.35
CA VAL A 192 -2.61 -7.98 -25.98
C VAL A 192 -3.29 -7.24 -27.16
N ASN A 193 -3.03 -7.75 -28.37
CA ASN A 193 -3.49 -7.15 -29.64
C ASN A 193 -5.01 -7.14 -29.82
N ASP A 194 -5.76 -7.85 -29.01
CA ASP A 194 -7.22 -7.84 -28.92
C ASP A 194 -7.77 -6.56 -28.28
N LEU A 195 -7.05 -6.00 -27.30
CA LEU A 195 -7.53 -4.91 -26.44
C LEU A 195 -7.92 -3.66 -27.23
N PRO A 196 -7.07 -3.11 -28.14
CA PRO A 196 -7.41 -1.89 -28.86
C PRO A 196 -8.62 -2.10 -29.75
N ILE A 197 -8.71 -3.21 -30.45
CA ILE A 197 -9.83 -3.51 -31.34
C ILE A 197 -11.12 -3.66 -30.56
N MET A 198 -11.11 -4.40 -29.45
CA MET A 198 -12.30 -4.60 -28.63
C MET A 198 -12.74 -3.32 -27.93
N PHE A 199 -11.78 -2.49 -27.46
CA PHE A 199 -12.06 -1.20 -26.86
C PHE A 199 -12.76 -0.26 -27.85
N LEU A 200 -12.19 -0.09 -29.04
CA LEU A 200 -12.73 0.78 -30.09
C LEU A 200 -14.05 0.24 -30.63
N ALA A 201 -14.16 -1.08 -30.86
CA ALA A 201 -15.41 -1.71 -31.29
C ALA A 201 -16.54 -1.54 -30.27
N ALA A 202 -16.27 -1.74 -28.97
CA ALA A 202 -17.25 -1.48 -27.92
C ALA A 202 -17.63 0.00 -27.85
N ALA A 203 -16.68 0.92 -28.14
CA ALA A 203 -16.91 2.35 -28.13
C ALA A 203 -17.78 2.83 -29.32
N ARG A 204 -17.74 2.14 -30.45
CA ARG A 204 -18.50 2.50 -31.69
C ARG A 204 -19.79 1.70 -31.86
N ALA A 205 -19.88 0.52 -31.23
CA ALA A 205 -21.06 -0.34 -31.33
C ALA A 205 -22.30 0.32 -30.73
N ARG A 206 -23.43 0.22 -31.44
CA ARG A 206 -24.73 0.73 -31.01
C ARG A 206 -25.53 -0.32 -30.24
N LYS A 207 -25.28 -1.61 -30.50
CA LYS A 207 -26.03 -2.69 -29.89
C LYS A 207 -25.18 -3.94 -29.66
N TYR A 208 -25.18 -4.40 -28.43
CA TYR A 208 -24.61 -5.67 -28.00
C TYR A 208 -25.73 -6.60 -27.50
N VAL A 209 -25.63 -7.87 -27.83
CA VAL A 209 -26.44 -8.95 -27.22
C VAL A 209 -25.57 -10.13 -26.91
N SER A 210 -26.06 -11.07 -26.09
CA SER A 210 -25.33 -12.31 -25.83
C SER A 210 -26.21 -13.54 -25.91
N ILE A 211 -25.53 -14.67 -26.05
CA ILE A 211 -26.05 -16.03 -25.88
C ILE A 211 -25.19 -16.75 -24.85
N THR A 212 -25.79 -17.68 -24.11
CA THR A 212 -25.09 -18.40 -23.03
C THR A 212 -24.35 -19.64 -23.50
N ASP A 213 -24.63 -20.08 -24.74
CA ASP A 213 -23.97 -21.23 -25.37
C ASP A 213 -22.45 -21.00 -25.44
N ARG A 214 -21.70 -22.08 -25.25
CA ARG A 214 -20.23 -22.08 -25.35
C ARG A 214 -19.82 -22.41 -26.76
N LEU A 215 -19.65 -21.38 -27.56
CA LEU A 215 -19.43 -21.54 -29.00
C LEU A 215 -17.95 -21.59 -29.38
N TYR A 216 -17.04 -21.30 -28.43
CA TYR A 216 -15.60 -21.33 -28.60
C TYR A 216 -14.96 -22.28 -27.59
N ARG A 217 -13.95 -23.06 -28.02
CA ARG A 217 -13.14 -23.97 -27.22
C ARG A 217 -11.73 -23.42 -27.14
N TYR A 218 -11.38 -22.83 -26.02
CA TYR A 218 -10.09 -22.28 -25.73
C TYR A 218 -9.19 -23.35 -25.08
N PHE A 219 -8.07 -23.67 -25.72
CA PHE A 219 -7.10 -24.63 -25.21
C PHE A 219 -6.00 -23.92 -24.42
N PHE A 220 -6.13 -23.95 -23.11
CA PHE A 220 -5.28 -23.22 -22.17
C PHE A 220 -3.82 -23.70 -22.22
N ARG A 221 -2.86 -22.79 -22.42
CA ARG A 221 -1.41 -23.02 -22.51
C ARG A 221 -0.92 -23.78 -23.77
N ARG A 222 -1.66 -23.81 -24.88
CA ARG A 222 -1.12 -24.24 -26.17
C ARG A 222 -0.26 -23.19 -26.83
N GLY A 223 -0.62 -21.90 -26.70
CA GLY A 223 0.12 -20.78 -27.28
C GLY A 223 1.20 -20.17 -26.37
N GLY A 224 1.87 -19.11 -26.84
CA GLY A 224 3.03 -18.46 -26.20
C GLY A 224 2.73 -17.65 -24.92
N SER A 225 1.59 -17.83 -24.27
CA SER A 225 1.17 -17.07 -23.07
C SER A 225 1.52 -17.78 -21.77
N GLY A 226 2.07 -17.04 -20.78
CA GLY A 226 2.19 -17.53 -19.39
C GLY A 226 3.53 -18.09 -18.98
N HIS A 227 4.61 -17.79 -19.71
CA HIS A 227 5.99 -18.20 -19.35
C HIS A 227 6.60 -17.25 -18.29
N ALA A 228 7.57 -17.77 -17.53
CA ALA A 228 8.38 -16.97 -16.62
C ALA A 228 9.23 -15.96 -17.42
N VAL A 229 9.56 -14.83 -16.82
CA VAL A 229 10.48 -13.84 -17.39
C VAL A 229 11.90 -14.21 -16.98
N ALA A 230 12.68 -14.76 -17.93
CA ALA A 230 14.02 -15.23 -17.68
C ALA A 230 15.09 -14.14 -17.87
N ASP A 231 14.82 -13.13 -18.69
CA ASP A 231 15.75 -12.06 -19.02
C ASP A 231 15.04 -10.76 -19.42
N VAL A 232 15.81 -9.69 -19.60
CA VAL A 232 15.30 -8.36 -19.98
C VAL A 232 14.68 -8.34 -21.38
N ALA A 233 15.16 -9.16 -22.32
CA ALA A 233 14.62 -9.22 -23.67
C ALA A 233 13.20 -9.81 -23.67
N GLN A 234 12.99 -10.84 -22.87
CA GLN A 234 11.65 -11.41 -22.67
C GLN A 234 10.72 -10.42 -21.94
N PHE A 235 11.23 -9.63 -20.98
CA PHE A 235 10.46 -8.56 -20.37
C PHE A 235 10.06 -7.49 -21.41
N ALA A 236 10.98 -7.13 -22.32
CA ALA A 236 10.69 -6.21 -23.43
C ALA A 236 9.51 -6.68 -24.30
N PHE A 237 9.41 -7.99 -24.56
CA PHE A 237 8.26 -8.57 -25.27
C PHE A 237 6.95 -8.35 -24.49
N TYR A 238 6.96 -8.50 -23.15
CA TYR A 238 5.77 -8.25 -22.34
C TYR A 238 5.38 -6.76 -22.26
N LEU A 239 6.32 -5.83 -22.48
CA LEU A 239 6.03 -4.39 -22.59
C LEU A 239 5.12 -4.06 -23.78
N GLY A 240 5.04 -4.88 -24.80
CA GLY A 240 4.09 -4.73 -25.91
C GLY A 240 2.62 -4.64 -25.46
N ALA A 241 2.28 -5.06 -24.23
CA ALA A 241 0.97 -4.83 -23.64
C ALA A 241 0.70 -3.35 -23.35
N ILE A 242 1.74 -2.55 -23.11
CA ILE A 242 1.65 -1.10 -22.93
C ILE A 242 1.36 -0.44 -24.29
N ASP A 243 2.08 -0.84 -25.34
CA ASP A 243 1.87 -0.32 -26.69
C ASP A 243 0.43 -0.59 -27.17
N ALA A 244 -0.14 -1.76 -26.80
CA ALA A 244 -1.51 -2.13 -27.13
C ALA A 244 -2.58 -1.24 -26.46
N VAL A 245 -2.33 -0.66 -25.31
CA VAL A 245 -3.28 0.29 -24.70
C VAL A 245 -3.00 1.72 -25.11
N GLU A 246 -1.74 2.11 -25.29
CA GLU A 246 -1.37 3.48 -25.69
C GLU A 246 -1.79 3.81 -27.12
N CYS A 247 -1.84 2.85 -28.06
CA CYS A 247 -2.30 3.06 -29.42
C CYS A 247 -3.78 3.50 -29.51
N ILE A 248 -4.57 3.33 -28.44
CA ILE A 248 -5.97 3.80 -28.37
C ILE A 248 -6.03 5.33 -28.16
N ARG A 249 -5.04 5.91 -27.49
CA ARG A 249 -5.06 7.31 -27.05
C ARG A 249 -5.39 8.32 -28.17
N PRO A 250 -4.80 8.24 -29.37
CA PRO A 250 -5.12 9.19 -30.45
C PRO A 250 -6.58 9.16 -30.90
N ALA A 251 -7.26 8.01 -30.74
CA ALA A 251 -8.66 7.87 -31.13
C ALA A 251 -9.66 8.43 -30.09
N LEU A 252 -9.20 8.71 -28.85
CA LEU A 252 -10.11 9.13 -27.77
C LEU A 252 -10.86 10.42 -28.07
N ASP A 253 -10.21 11.42 -28.69
CA ASP A 253 -10.82 12.71 -28.94
C ASP A 253 -12.05 12.55 -29.84
N SER A 254 -11.92 11.83 -30.97
CA SER A 254 -13.04 11.57 -31.88
C SER A 254 -14.16 10.74 -31.26
N LEU A 255 -13.82 9.87 -30.30
CA LEU A 255 -14.81 9.07 -29.58
C LEU A 255 -15.56 9.87 -28.50
N THR A 256 -14.92 10.87 -27.91
CA THR A 256 -15.55 11.72 -26.87
C THR A 256 -16.59 12.66 -27.46
N GLU A 257 -16.40 13.15 -28.68
CA GLU A 257 -17.32 14.08 -29.37
C GLU A 257 -18.74 13.54 -29.53
N THR A 258 -18.89 12.24 -29.66
CA THR A 258 -20.18 11.59 -29.93
C THR A 258 -20.87 11.02 -28.69
N ARG A 259 -20.28 11.14 -27.49
CA ARG A 259 -20.75 10.51 -26.26
C ARG A 259 -21.48 11.46 -25.33
N LYS A 260 -22.47 10.92 -24.61
CA LYS A 260 -23.21 11.65 -23.56
C LYS A 260 -22.36 11.92 -22.31
N ASP A 261 -21.46 10.99 -21.94
CA ASP A 261 -20.49 11.13 -20.85
C ASP A 261 -19.07 10.86 -21.37
N PRO A 262 -18.40 11.87 -21.94
CA PRO A 262 -17.02 11.75 -22.39
C PRO A 262 -16.05 11.37 -21.25
N ALA A 263 -16.30 11.87 -20.04
CA ALA A 263 -15.44 11.63 -18.88
C ALA A 263 -15.45 10.13 -18.49
N GLN A 264 -16.56 9.42 -18.71
CA GLN A 264 -16.62 7.98 -18.45
C GLN A 264 -15.71 7.18 -19.40
N LEU A 265 -15.64 7.56 -20.68
CA LEU A 265 -14.74 6.94 -21.65
C LEU A 265 -13.28 7.10 -21.22
N ILE A 266 -12.88 8.31 -20.84
CA ILE A 266 -11.52 8.59 -20.36
C ILE A 266 -11.20 7.77 -19.07
N ARG A 267 -12.13 7.75 -18.11
CA ARG A 267 -11.94 6.94 -16.89
C ARG A 267 -11.78 5.45 -17.19
N SER A 268 -12.54 4.91 -18.15
CA SER A 268 -12.43 3.52 -18.57
C SER A 268 -11.11 3.23 -19.29
N TYR A 269 -10.67 4.15 -20.12
CA TYR A 269 -9.35 4.06 -20.78
C TYR A 269 -8.23 4.05 -19.73
N GLU A 270 -8.21 4.99 -18.81
CA GLU A 270 -7.21 5.04 -17.74
C GLU A 270 -7.25 3.79 -16.83
N SER A 271 -8.44 3.28 -16.55
CA SER A 271 -8.59 2.01 -15.81
C SER A 271 -8.00 0.81 -16.57
N ALA A 272 -8.22 0.73 -17.88
CA ALA A 272 -7.63 -0.31 -18.73
C ALA A 272 -6.10 -0.16 -18.80
N ARG A 273 -5.62 1.07 -18.96
CA ARG A 273 -4.21 1.42 -19.01
C ARG A 273 -3.48 1.03 -17.72
N LEU A 274 -3.98 1.42 -16.56
CA LEU A 274 -3.41 1.03 -15.27
C LEU A 274 -3.43 -0.49 -15.06
N SER A 275 -4.46 -1.19 -15.55
CA SER A 275 -4.52 -2.65 -15.49
C SER A 275 -3.44 -3.31 -16.37
N MET A 276 -3.13 -2.75 -17.53
CA MET A 276 -2.05 -3.26 -18.39
C MET A 276 -0.67 -3.02 -17.77
N ILE A 277 -0.43 -1.84 -17.23
CA ILE A 277 0.80 -1.54 -16.47
C ILE A 277 0.94 -2.53 -15.30
N ALA A 278 -0.13 -2.74 -14.53
CA ALA A 278 -0.13 -3.67 -13.41
C ALA A 278 0.15 -5.14 -13.82
N ASN A 279 -0.35 -5.57 -14.96
CA ASN A 279 -0.03 -6.90 -15.51
C ASN A 279 1.47 -7.05 -15.81
N VAL A 280 2.09 -6.02 -16.36
CA VAL A 280 3.53 -6.03 -16.67
C VAL A 280 4.36 -6.00 -15.40
N ILE A 281 4.11 -5.06 -14.48
CA ILE A 281 4.88 -4.98 -13.23
C ILE A 281 4.63 -6.19 -12.31
N GLY A 282 3.52 -6.89 -12.46
CA GLY A 282 3.24 -8.12 -11.72
C GLY A 282 4.26 -9.24 -11.96
N PHE A 283 5.04 -9.19 -13.04
CA PHE A 283 6.14 -10.14 -13.27
C PHE A 283 7.28 -9.95 -12.27
N LEU A 284 7.52 -8.74 -11.76
CA LEU A 284 8.57 -8.44 -10.76
C LEU A 284 8.44 -9.31 -9.50
N THR A 285 7.23 -9.71 -9.12
CA THR A 285 7.01 -10.50 -7.89
C THR A 285 6.69 -11.96 -8.15
N LYS A 286 6.31 -12.33 -9.36
CA LYS A 286 5.76 -13.67 -9.61
C LYS A 286 6.72 -14.65 -10.28
N ASN A 287 7.53 -14.22 -11.21
CA ASN A 287 8.30 -15.12 -12.07
C ASN A 287 9.62 -14.49 -12.55
N MET A 288 10.21 -13.58 -11.79
CA MET A 288 11.45 -12.89 -12.17
C MET A 288 12.42 -12.88 -10.98
N SER A 289 13.70 -13.06 -11.25
CA SER A 289 14.76 -12.92 -10.25
C SER A 289 14.99 -11.45 -9.89
N SER A 290 15.28 -11.16 -8.61
CA SER A 290 15.41 -9.78 -8.10
C SER A 290 16.56 -8.98 -8.72
N ASP A 291 17.60 -9.64 -9.19
CA ASP A 291 18.73 -9.03 -9.89
C ASP A 291 18.35 -8.39 -11.24
N LEU A 292 17.24 -8.84 -11.85
CA LEU A 292 16.70 -8.25 -13.08
C LEU A 292 15.78 -7.04 -12.84
N HIS A 293 15.32 -6.82 -11.61
CA HIS A 293 14.30 -5.79 -11.32
C HIS A 293 14.73 -4.39 -11.77
N GLY A 294 15.97 -3.98 -11.46
CA GLY A 294 16.48 -2.66 -11.83
C GLY A 294 16.42 -2.43 -13.34
N ALA A 295 17.05 -3.31 -14.11
CA ALA A 295 17.10 -3.20 -15.59
C ALA A 295 15.70 -3.26 -16.23
N CYS A 296 14.79 -4.09 -15.68
CA CYS A 296 13.41 -4.17 -16.16
C CYS A 296 12.60 -2.92 -15.84
N LEU A 297 12.81 -2.31 -14.67
CA LEU A 297 12.18 -1.04 -14.29
C LEU A 297 12.70 0.12 -15.15
N ASP A 298 14.01 0.20 -15.40
CA ASP A 298 14.58 1.21 -16.28
C ASP A 298 13.97 1.12 -17.68
N LEU A 299 13.86 -0.10 -18.22
CA LEU A 299 13.22 -0.33 -19.51
C LEU A 299 11.73 0.05 -19.49
N LEU A 300 10.99 -0.28 -18.43
CA LEU A 300 9.58 0.12 -18.27
C LEU A 300 9.43 1.64 -18.26
N HIS A 301 10.33 2.36 -17.57
CA HIS A 301 10.28 3.81 -17.47
C HIS A 301 10.58 4.55 -18.78
N THR A 302 11.13 3.87 -19.79
CA THR A 302 11.19 4.42 -21.16
C THR A 302 9.83 4.52 -21.84
N ARG A 303 8.82 3.77 -21.36
CA ARG A 303 7.47 3.67 -21.94
C ARG A 303 6.38 4.26 -21.03
N VAL A 304 6.57 4.20 -19.71
CA VAL A 304 5.54 4.55 -18.72
C VAL A 304 6.13 5.52 -17.69
N PRO A 305 5.48 6.68 -17.46
CA PRO A 305 5.86 7.57 -16.36
C PRO A 305 5.83 6.87 -14.99
N GLN A 306 6.84 7.12 -14.16
CA GLN A 306 6.95 6.51 -12.83
C GLN A 306 5.69 6.68 -11.96
N PRO A 307 5.00 7.86 -11.93
CA PRO A 307 3.77 8.01 -11.17
C PRO A 307 2.66 7.03 -11.58
N ASP A 308 2.57 6.68 -12.86
CA ASP A 308 1.57 5.74 -13.37
C ASP A 308 1.89 4.31 -12.97
N VAL A 309 3.18 3.94 -12.91
CA VAL A 309 3.66 2.65 -12.39
C VAL A 309 3.26 2.49 -10.92
N VAL A 310 3.51 3.52 -10.09
CA VAL A 310 3.11 3.50 -8.67
C VAL A 310 1.60 3.42 -8.53
N LEU A 311 0.85 4.20 -9.30
CA LEU A 311 -0.61 4.19 -9.26
C LEU A 311 -1.19 2.84 -9.68
N ALA A 312 -0.62 2.19 -10.70
CA ALA A 312 -0.99 0.86 -11.15
C ALA A 312 -0.70 -0.20 -10.06
N ALA A 313 0.48 -0.12 -9.42
CA ALA A 313 0.83 -0.98 -8.30
C ALA A 313 -0.16 -0.83 -7.15
N VAL A 314 -0.42 0.40 -6.70
CA VAL A 314 -1.36 0.69 -5.59
C VAL A 314 -2.78 0.22 -5.89
N THR A 315 -3.20 0.27 -7.16
CA THR A 315 -4.58 -0.04 -7.56
C THR A 315 -4.81 -1.54 -7.76
N HIS A 316 -3.85 -2.26 -8.32
CA HIS A 316 -4.07 -3.61 -8.82
C HIS A 316 -3.10 -4.67 -8.28
N THR A 317 -1.85 -4.30 -7.95
CA THR A 317 -0.76 -5.23 -7.58
C THR A 317 0.08 -4.67 -6.42
N PRO A 318 -0.51 -4.43 -5.23
CA PRO A 318 0.21 -3.81 -4.10
C PRO A 318 1.41 -4.61 -3.61
N GLU A 319 1.47 -5.89 -3.92
CA GLU A 319 2.63 -6.76 -3.63
C GLU A 319 3.92 -6.33 -4.37
N VAL A 320 3.81 -5.53 -5.41
CA VAL A 320 4.96 -5.01 -6.17
C VAL A 320 5.63 -3.83 -5.46
N LEU A 321 4.98 -3.17 -4.50
CA LEU A 321 5.51 -1.98 -3.84
C LEU A 321 6.86 -2.22 -3.16
N SER A 322 7.09 -3.40 -2.59
CA SER A 322 8.39 -3.77 -2.01
C SER A 322 9.49 -3.84 -3.07
N ALA A 323 9.22 -4.46 -4.22
CA ALA A 323 10.18 -4.49 -5.33
C ALA A 323 10.48 -3.07 -5.86
N LEU A 324 9.46 -2.21 -5.97
CA LEU A 324 9.66 -0.80 -6.33
C LEU A 324 10.48 -0.05 -5.28
N ALA A 325 10.30 -0.34 -3.99
CA ALA A 325 11.05 0.29 -2.91
C ALA A 325 12.54 -0.08 -2.94
N THR A 326 12.85 -1.36 -3.17
CA THR A 326 14.22 -1.90 -3.12
C THR A 326 15.00 -1.69 -4.41
N SER A 327 14.35 -1.72 -5.57
CA SER A 327 15.03 -1.73 -6.87
C SER A 327 14.96 -0.41 -7.64
N GLY A 328 14.16 0.56 -7.18
CA GLY A 328 14.09 1.88 -7.82
C GLY A 328 15.20 2.81 -7.33
N THR A 329 15.65 3.72 -8.19
CA THR A 329 16.63 4.75 -7.82
C THR A 329 16.13 5.60 -6.65
N ARG A 330 16.91 5.66 -5.59
CA ARG A 330 16.65 6.52 -4.43
C ARG A 330 16.97 7.97 -4.79
N ILE A 331 16.13 8.90 -4.34
CA ILE A 331 16.40 10.33 -4.41
C ILE A 331 16.93 10.75 -3.04
N GLU A 332 18.10 11.34 -3.00
CA GLU A 332 18.71 11.80 -1.75
C GLU A 332 18.18 13.18 -1.35
N ALA A 333 18.12 13.43 -0.04
CA ALA A 333 17.86 14.77 0.45
C ALA A 333 19.08 15.66 0.11
N GLY A 334 18.82 16.91 -0.28
CA GLY A 334 19.91 17.87 -0.58
C GLY A 334 20.39 17.91 -2.03
N GLU A 335 19.93 17.03 -2.90
CA GLU A 335 20.24 17.11 -4.35
C GLU A 335 19.74 18.42 -5.01
N ARG A 336 18.74 19.05 -4.40
CA ARG A 336 18.14 20.30 -4.85
C ARG A 336 17.93 21.27 -3.69
N PRO A 337 17.92 22.59 -3.92
CA PRO A 337 17.56 23.55 -2.88
C PRO A 337 16.14 23.30 -2.37
N VAL A 338 16.00 23.17 -1.07
CA VAL A 338 14.70 23.00 -0.40
C VAL A 338 14.14 24.35 0.00
N LYS A 339 12.88 24.62 -0.35
CA LYS A 339 12.13 25.82 0.05
C LYS A 339 10.79 25.49 0.69
N SER A 340 10.23 24.30 0.34
CA SER A 340 8.90 23.87 0.76
C SER A 340 8.98 22.47 1.38
N VAL A 341 8.50 22.35 2.60
CA VAL A 341 8.49 21.08 3.37
C VAL A 341 7.06 20.68 3.66
N LEU A 342 6.74 19.41 3.37
CA LEU A 342 5.48 18.81 3.76
C LEU A 342 5.67 17.90 4.96
N LEU A 343 4.93 18.17 6.04
CA LEU A 343 4.84 17.29 7.21
C LEU A 343 3.56 16.48 7.14
N THR A 344 3.62 15.17 7.38
CA THR A 344 2.40 14.34 7.33
C THR A 344 2.23 13.43 8.52
N THR A 345 0.95 13.27 8.92
CA THR A 345 0.51 12.31 9.93
C THR A 345 -0.87 11.74 9.57
N LYS A 346 -1.21 10.59 10.14
CA LYS A 346 -2.54 9.99 9.91
C LYS A 346 -3.66 10.83 10.51
N THR A 347 -3.47 11.28 11.73
CA THR A 347 -4.43 12.10 12.49
C THR A 347 -3.67 13.14 13.26
N LEU A 348 -4.08 14.39 13.12
CA LEU A 348 -3.57 15.48 13.94
C LEU A 348 -4.46 15.61 15.18
N THR A 349 -4.02 15.01 16.29
CA THR A 349 -4.75 14.92 17.57
C THR A 349 -3.80 15.21 18.73
N THR A 350 -4.30 15.46 19.92
CA THR A 350 -3.46 15.59 21.10
C THR A 350 -2.63 14.32 21.33
N GLY A 351 -1.30 14.45 21.45
CA GLY A 351 -0.39 13.34 21.70
C GLY A 351 1.03 13.58 21.20
N GLY A 352 1.97 12.74 21.65
CA GLY A 352 3.41 12.93 21.41
C GLY A 352 3.81 13.12 19.93
N VAL A 353 3.30 12.28 19.02
CA VAL A 353 3.64 12.39 17.59
C VAL A 353 3.12 13.69 16.97
N SER A 354 1.89 14.09 17.30
CA SER A 354 1.35 15.37 16.82
C SER A 354 2.09 16.56 17.43
N GLY A 355 2.46 16.47 18.70
CA GLY A 355 3.27 17.51 19.36
C GLY A 355 4.63 17.67 18.67
N VAL A 356 5.33 16.56 18.38
CA VAL A 356 6.59 16.59 17.64
C VAL A 356 6.41 17.20 16.25
N LEU A 357 5.37 16.82 15.50
CA LEU A 357 5.08 17.38 14.18
C LEU A 357 4.86 18.91 14.24
N LEU A 358 4.09 19.39 15.22
CA LEU A 358 3.83 20.82 15.37
C LEU A 358 5.07 21.59 15.79
N SER A 359 5.91 21.05 16.68
CA SER A 359 7.22 21.64 17.02
C SER A 359 8.16 21.64 15.81
N GLN A 360 8.19 20.57 15.00
CA GLN A 360 8.95 20.55 13.75
C GLN A 360 8.49 21.65 12.78
N ALA A 361 7.16 21.82 12.65
CA ALA A 361 6.60 22.87 11.81
C ALA A 361 7.07 24.27 12.26
N HIS A 362 7.09 24.51 13.57
CA HIS A 362 7.59 25.77 14.15
C HIS A 362 9.05 26.03 13.78
N PHE A 363 9.96 25.08 14.07
CA PHE A 363 11.40 25.24 13.77
C PHE A 363 11.70 25.35 12.27
N LEU A 364 10.92 24.66 11.42
CA LEU A 364 11.06 24.78 9.97
C LEU A 364 10.61 26.14 9.45
N LEU A 365 9.55 26.74 10.04
CA LEU A 365 9.13 28.11 9.73
C LEU A 365 10.18 29.12 10.17
N GLU A 366 10.76 28.97 11.38
CA GLU A 366 11.87 29.80 11.85
C GLU A 366 13.11 29.72 10.94
N ALA A 367 13.40 28.52 10.41
CA ALA A 367 14.45 28.32 9.44
C ALA A 367 14.14 28.89 8.03
N GLY A 368 12.95 29.49 7.84
CA GLY A 368 12.54 30.16 6.61
C GLY A 368 11.91 29.28 5.54
N TYR A 369 11.52 28.05 5.86
CA TYR A 369 10.83 27.14 4.93
C TYR A 369 9.33 27.46 4.86
N ARG A 370 8.72 27.22 3.68
CA ARG A 370 7.27 27.10 3.56
C ARG A 370 6.85 25.73 4.10
N VAL A 371 5.91 25.70 5.04
CA VAL A 371 5.49 24.45 5.69
C VAL A 371 4.03 24.13 5.34
N THR A 372 3.82 22.92 4.81
CA THR A 372 2.49 22.35 4.56
C THR A 372 2.30 21.13 5.45
N ILE A 373 1.23 21.11 6.24
CA ILE A 373 0.85 19.96 7.08
C ILE A 373 -0.30 19.23 6.41
N VAL A 374 -0.14 17.92 6.18
CA VAL A 374 -1.16 17.07 5.57
C VAL A 374 -1.58 15.97 6.54
N ALA A 375 -2.88 15.83 6.80
CA ALA A 375 -3.43 14.74 7.61
C ALA A 375 -4.78 14.24 7.05
N HIS A 376 -5.17 13.01 7.42
CA HIS A 376 -6.49 12.49 7.04
C HIS A 376 -7.62 13.08 7.88
N ARG A 377 -7.31 13.54 9.08
CA ARG A 377 -8.26 14.17 10.02
C ARG A 377 -7.52 15.06 11.02
N LYS A 378 -8.10 16.20 11.30
CA LYS A 378 -7.72 17.09 12.41
C LYS A 378 -8.77 16.97 13.51
N ASP A 379 -8.33 16.89 14.77
CA ASP A 379 -9.20 17.04 15.92
C ASP A 379 -9.61 18.52 16.05
N SER A 380 -10.91 18.78 16.19
CA SER A 380 -11.43 20.15 16.33
C SER A 380 -10.93 20.87 17.60
N ALA A 381 -10.47 20.12 18.60
CA ALA A 381 -9.89 20.66 19.83
C ALA A 381 -8.41 21.02 19.70
N LEU A 382 -7.76 20.76 18.57
CA LEU A 382 -6.33 21.04 18.37
C LEU A 382 -6.14 22.37 17.63
N ASP A 383 -5.88 23.44 18.37
CA ASP A 383 -5.60 24.78 17.82
C ASP A 383 -4.11 25.07 17.55
N GLY A 384 -3.26 24.04 17.67
CA GLY A 384 -1.80 24.20 17.70
C GLY A 384 -1.07 24.21 16.34
N VAL A 385 -1.76 24.39 15.20
CA VAL A 385 -1.06 24.58 13.91
C VAL A 385 -0.36 25.95 13.94
N PRO A 386 0.99 26.01 13.79
CA PRO A 386 1.72 27.27 13.84
C PRO A 386 1.23 28.27 12.80
N GLU A 387 1.19 29.55 13.17
CA GLU A 387 0.93 30.64 12.21
C GLU A 387 1.98 30.61 11.09
N GLY A 388 1.53 30.70 9.84
CA GLY A 388 2.37 30.55 8.65
C GLY A 388 2.42 29.13 8.06
N ALA A 389 1.99 28.09 8.79
CA ALA A 389 1.85 26.75 8.22
C ALA A 389 0.50 26.56 7.56
N LYS A 390 0.51 25.96 6.34
CA LYS A 390 -0.71 25.58 5.63
C LYS A 390 -1.17 24.21 6.07
N PHE A 391 -2.46 24.04 6.42
CA PHE A 391 -3.05 22.75 6.73
C PHE A 391 -3.95 22.24 5.58
N ILE A 392 -3.75 20.98 5.16
CA ILE A 392 -4.56 20.31 4.15
C ILE A 392 -5.11 19.01 4.73
N GLU A 393 -6.43 18.87 4.71
CA GLU A 393 -7.10 17.60 5.05
C GLU A 393 -7.27 16.75 3.80
N MET A 394 -6.75 15.52 3.82
CA MET A 394 -6.84 14.58 2.70
C MET A 394 -8.25 13.97 2.61
N ARG A 395 -8.90 14.07 1.43
CA ARG A 395 -10.31 13.71 1.22
C ARG A 395 -10.54 12.47 0.35
N GLY A 396 -9.52 11.97 -0.33
CA GLY A 396 -9.60 10.83 -1.24
C GLY A 396 -10.22 9.57 -0.61
N LYS A 397 -11.18 8.99 -1.30
CA LYS A 397 -11.85 7.75 -0.86
C LYS A 397 -11.10 6.53 -1.39
N GLY A 398 -10.46 5.79 -0.51
CA GLY A 398 -9.61 4.63 -0.85
C GLY A 398 -8.17 5.02 -1.16
N LEU A 399 -7.27 4.03 -1.14
CA LEU A 399 -5.84 4.30 -1.28
C LEU A 399 -5.46 4.89 -2.65
N PRO A 400 -5.95 4.38 -3.80
CA PRO A 400 -5.60 4.97 -5.10
C PRO A 400 -5.97 6.45 -5.22
N ALA A 401 -7.20 6.82 -4.79
CA ALA A 401 -7.65 8.22 -4.85
C ALA A 401 -6.81 9.14 -3.94
N ARG A 402 -6.38 8.65 -2.76
CA ARG A 402 -5.50 9.39 -1.85
C ARG A 402 -4.10 9.55 -2.41
N VAL A 403 -3.57 8.54 -3.09
CA VAL A 403 -2.25 8.63 -3.74
C VAL A 403 -2.28 9.60 -4.93
N GLN A 404 -3.39 9.67 -5.67
CA GLN A 404 -3.59 10.70 -6.70
C GLN A 404 -3.71 12.11 -6.10
N GLU A 405 -4.48 12.25 -5.01
CA GLU A 405 -4.58 13.52 -4.26
C GLU A 405 -3.23 13.96 -3.70
N TRP A 406 -2.44 13.01 -3.17
CA TRP A 406 -1.08 13.25 -2.72
C TRP A 406 -0.18 13.79 -3.83
N ALA A 407 -0.20 13.16 -4.99
CA ALA A 407 0.55 13.64 -6.15
C ALA A 407 0.13 15.04 -6.59
N ARG A 408 -1.16 15.36 -6.50
CA ARG A 408 -1.69 16.71 -6.79
C ARG A 408 -1.17 17.71 -5.75
N ILE A 409 -1.27 17.40 -4.45
CA ILE A 409 -0.75 18.26 -3.37
C ILE A 409 0.74 18.53 -3.57
N CYS A 410 1.55 17.52 -3.84
CA CYS A 410 2.99 17.70 -4.05
C CYS A 410 3.28 18.69 -5.20
N ARG A 411 2.50 18.66 -6.29
CA ARG A 411 2.67 19.57 -7.42
C ARG A 411 2.13 20.98 -7.13
N GLU A 412 0.91 21.09 -6.61
CA GLU A 412 0.23 22.38 -6.38
C GLU A 412 0.92 23.22 -5.29
N GLU A 413 1.45 22.55 -4.26
CA GLU A 413 2.18 23.21 -3.18
C GLU A 413 3.69 23.30 -3.45
N GLU A 414 4.14 22.84 -4.62
CA GLU A 414 5.57 22.83 -5.01
C GLU A 414 6.46 22.24 -3.90
N ILE A 415 6.12 21.03 -3.43
CA ILE A 415 6.81 20.39 -2.32
C ILE A 415 8.19 19.89 -2.77
N ASP A 416 9.24 20.33 -2.05
CA ASP A 416 10.61 19.91 -2.31
C ASP A 416 11.00 18.67 -1.50
N VAL A 417 10.47 18.51 -0.28
CA VAL A 417 10.76 17.37 0.61
C VAL A 417 9.59 17.06 1.52
N ILE A 418 9.45 15.81 1.91
CA ILE A 418 8.40 15.31 2.81
C ILE A 418 9.04 14.76 4.07
N ILE A 419 8.47 15.06 5.25
CA ILE A 419 8.77 14.41 6.52
C ILE A 419 7.52 13.63 6.94
N ASP A 420 7.62 12.29 6.96
CA ASP A 420 6.50 11.39 7.23
C ASP A 420 6.60 10.79 8.64
N GLN A 421 5.60 11.10 9.48
CA GLN A 421 5.48 10.59 10.86
C GLN A 421 4.72 9.25 10.94
N GLN A 422 4.27 8.69 9.79
CA GLN A 422 3.35 7.56 9.77
C GLN A 422 4.05 6.20 9.67
N ILE A 423 5.37 6.14 9.60
CA ILE A 423 6.15 4.94 9.26
C ILE A 423 5.74 3.73 10.12
N LEU A 424 5.55 3.91 11.42
CA LEU A 424 5.09 2.83 12.32
C LEU A 424 3.57 2.66 12.41
N TYR A 425 2.79 3.64 11.93
CA TYR A 425 1.35 3.73 12.21
C TYR A 425 0.46 3.41 11.03
N SER A 426 1.02 3.33 9.82
CA SER A 426 0.28 3.08 8.60
C SER A 426 1.07 2.18 7.65
N ARG A 427 0.54 1.04 7.27
CA ARG A 427 1.14 0.21 6.20
C ARG A 427 0.92 0.78 4.79
N GLN A 428 0.36 1.99 4.68
CA GLN A 428 0.11 2.65 3.39
C GLN A 428 1.19 3.68 3.04
N TRP A 429 2.06 4.04 3.99
CA TRP A 429 3.10 5.04 3.75
C TRP A 429 4.00 4.72 2.54
N PRO A 430 4.36 3.45 2.20
CA PRO A 430 5.20 3.20 1.04
C PRO A 430 4.57 3.69 -0.27
N SER A 431 3.24 3.62 -0.38
CA SER A 431 2.52 4.13 -1.56
C SER A 431 2.68 5.63 -1.75
N PHE A 432 2.70 6.39 -0.65
CA PHE A 432 2.88 7.85 -0.67
C PHE A 432 4.34 8.22 -0.92
N ALA A 433 5.28 7.54 -0.25
CA ALA A 433 6.71 7.75 -0.45
C ALA A 433 7.16 7.42 -1.88
N LEU A 434 6.70 6.29 -2.44
CA LEU A 434 6.98 5.90 -3.82
C LEU A 434 6.37 6.88 -4.83
N MET A 435 5.15 7.37 -4.59
CA MET A 435 4.54 8.39 -5.44
C MET A 435 5.33 9.71 -5.37
N ALA A 436 5.74 10.15 -4.19
CA ALA A 436 6.60 11.32 -4.02
C ALA A 436 7.93 11.16 -4.76
N ARG A 437 8.60 10.00 -4.59
CA ARG A 437 9.83 9.66 -5.32
C ARG A 437 9.63 9.71 -6.84
N ALA A 438 8.52 9.19 -7.33
CA ALA A 438 8.18 9.24 -8.76
C ALA A 438 7.94 10.68 -9.29
N LEU A 439 7.71 11.63 -8.40
CA LEU A 439 7.60 13.07 -8.71
C LEU A 439 8.91 13.82 -8.48
N GLY A 440 9.98 13.15 -8.09
CA GLY A 440 11.26 13.77 -7.77
C GLY A 440 11.31 14.41 -6.37
N VAL A 441 10.39 14.02 -5.46
CA VAL A 441 10.29 14.55 -4.09
C VAL A 441 10.78 13.49 -3.10
N PRO A 442 11.92 13.71 -2.41
CA PRO A 442 12.42 12.81 -1.38
C PRO A 442 11.49 12.80 -0.17
N THR A 443 11.37 11.61 0.45
CA THR A 443 10.62 11.43 1.70
C THR A 443 11.57 11.02 2.81
N ILE A 444 11.58 11.76 3.91
CA ILE A 444 12.28 11.46 5.16
C ILE A 444 11.26 10.79 6.10
N GLY A 445 11.52 9.56 6.49
CA GLY A 445 10.62 8.81 7.38
C GLY A 445 11.06 8.91 8.84
N TRP A 446 10.14 9.28 9.75
CA TRP A 446 10.43 9.41 11.18
C TRP A 446 9.89 8.22 11.97
N ILE A 447 10.78 7.48 12.64
CA ILE A 447 10.44 6.30 13.43
C ILE A 447 10.34 6.68 14.91
N HIS A 448 9.10 6.75 15.44
CA HIS A 448 8.82 7.21 16.81
C HIS A 448 8.88 6.13 17.91
N SER A 449 9.51 5.01 17.66
CA SER A 449 9.66 3.94 18.66
C SER A 449 10.91 3.15 18.39
N PHE A 450 11.46 2.54 19.43
CA PHE A 450 12.62 1.67 19.31
C PHE A 450 12.37 0.48 18.35
N GLY A 451 13.36 0.14 17.52
CA GLY A 451 13.25 -0.87 16.46
C GLY A 451 12.87 -2.28 16.94
N LEU A 452 13.09 -2.59 18.21
CA LEU A 452 12.70 -3.89 18.80
C LEU A 452 11.21 -3.98 19.18
N ARG A 453 10.44 -2.91 19.08
CA ARG A 453 9.01 -2.94 19.39
C ARG A 453 8.21 -4.03 18.65
N PRO A 454 8.41 -4.28 17.34
CA PRO A 454 7.68 -5.35 16.66
C PRO A 454 7.97 -6.75 17.21
N ILE A 455 9.15 -6.98 17.79
CA ILE A 455 9.53 -8.25 18.43
C ILE A 455 8.70 -8.44 19.67
N TYR A 456 8.63 -7.44 20.57
CA TYR A 456 7.75 -7.47 21.73
C TYR A 456 6.28 -7.63 21.32
N ASP A 457 5.86 -6.92 20.25
CA ASP A 457 4.50 -6.96 19.73
C ASP A 457 4.17 -8.27 18.97
N GLN A 458 5.15 -9.12 18.73
CA GLN A 458 5.03 -10.39 17.99
C GLN A 458 4.30 -10.24 16.66
N ASN A 459 4.71 -9.27 15.85
CA ASN A 459 4.11 -8.99 14.55
C ASN A 459 5.18 -8.90 13.45
N ASP A 460 4.71 -8.85 12.20
CA ASP A 460 5.54 -8.81 10.99
C ASP A 460 6.03 -7.40 10.60
N LEU A 461 5.93 -6.42 11.48
CA LEU A 461 6.25 -5.03 11.15
C LEU A 461 7.73 -4.83 10.80
N THR A 462 8.66 -5.55 11.44
CA THR A 462 10.09 -5.48 11.10
C THR A 462 10.31 -5.88 9.64
N SER A 463 9.82 -7.06 9.21
CA SER A 463 9.94 -7.49 7.81
C SER A 463 9.29 -6.49 6.86
N PHE A 464 8.09 -6.01 7.19
CA PHE A 464 7.41 -4.99 6.38
C PHE A 464 8.27 -3.72 6.24
N LEU A 465 8.89 -3.23 7.32
CA LEU A 465 9.73 -2.04 7.28
C LEU A 465 10.99 -2.31 6.46
N THR A 466 11.69 -3.42 6.69
CA THR A 466 12.89 -3.80 5.93
C THR A 466 12.60 -3.85 4.42
N ASP A 467 11.44 -4.41 4.03
CA ASP A 467 11.03 -4.53 2.63
C ASP A 467 10.70 -3.18 1.97
N HIS A 468 10.40 -2.12 2.76
CA HIS A 468 9.87 -0.87 2.20
C HIS A 468 10.67 0.39 2.54
N LEU A 469 11.56 0.37 3.57
CA LEU A 469 12.34 1.56 3.96
C LEU A 469 13.24 2.09 2.82
N GLY A 470 13.61 1.26 1.86
CA GLY A 470 14.28 1.69 0.64
C GLY A 470 13.50 2.69 -0.24
N ALA A 471 12.19 2.88 0.03
CA ALA A 471 11.41 3.95 -0.61
C ALA A 471 11.72 5.35 -0.08
N LEU A 472 12.37 5.45 1.10
CA LEU A 472 12.71 6.71 1.76
C LEU A 472 14.07 7.23 1.31
N ALA A 473 14.21 8.55 1.31
CA ALA A 473 15.51 9.21 1.16
C ALA A 473 16.38 9.03 2.40
N THR A 474 15.76 9.19 3.57
CA THR A 474 16.41 9.08 4.87
C THR A 474 15.43 8.50 5.88
N THR A 475 15.92 7.61 6.73
CA THR A 475 15.18 7.07 7.88
C THR A 475 15.71 7.75 9.14
N VAL A 476 14.87 8.50 9.86
CA VAL A 476 15.23 9.15 11.12
C VAL A 476 14.73 8.30 12.27
N THR A 477 15.62 7.98 13.18
CA THR A 477 15.36 7.30 14.47
C THR A 477 15.65 8.24 15.63
N LEU A 478 15.36 7.81 16.85
CA LEU A 478 15.44 8.65 18.04
C LEU A 478 16.60 8.30 18.96
N SER A 479 17.47 7.37 18.55
CA SER A 479 18.68 7.01 19.29
C SER A 479 19.78 6.45 18.39
N PRO A 480 21.07 6.57 18.79
CA PRO A 480 22.19 5.95 18.08
C PRO A 480 22.05 4.42 17.99
N LEU A 481 21.53 3.76 19.03
CA LEU A 481 21.33 2.30 19.02
C LEU A 481 20.27 1.87 17.99
N ASP A 482 19.26 2.69 17.75
CA ASP A 482 18.28 2.46 16.67
C ASP A 482 18.92 2.63 15.27
N VAL A 483 19.87 3.56 15.11
CA VAL A 483 20.66 3.65 13.86
C VAL A 483 21.41 2.35 13.62
N ALA A 484 22.12 1.85 14.64
CA ALA A 484 22.81 0.57 14.56
C ALA A 484 21.87 -0.58 14.23
N TYR A 485 20.69 -0.63 14.86
CA TYR A 485 19.67 -1.65 14.57
C TYR A 485 19.28 -1.69 13.10
N TRP A 486 18.93 -0.55 12.51
CA TRP A 486 18.47 -0.50 11.12
C TRP A 486 19.60 -0.69 10.11
N LYS A 487 20.80 -0.17 10.38
CA LYS A 487 21.98 -0.43 9.53
C LYS A 487 22.34 -1.92 9.50
N LEU A 488 22.29 -2.62 10.64
CA LEU A 488 22.45 -4.08 10.70
C LEU A 488 21.38 -4.86 9.93
N HIS A 489 20.23 -4.22 9.64
CA HIS A 489 19.19 -4.77 8.74
C HIS A 489 19.34 -4.28 7.28
N GLY A 490 20.48 -3.67 6.92
CA GLY A 490 20.77 -3.22 5.54
C GLY A 490 20.15 -1.87 5.17
N ILE A 491 19.66 -1.08 6.14
CA ILE A 491 19.08 0.25 5.92
C ILE A 491 20.16 1.33 6.21
N GLU A 492 21.09 1.48 5.29
CA GLU A 492 22.29 2.34 5.44
C GLU A 492 21.95 3.83 5.62
N HIS A 493 20.89 4.32 5.00
CA HIS A 493 20.45 5.72 5.05
C HIS A 493 19.69 6.07 6.33
N THR A 494 20.14 5.52 7.46
CA THR A 494 19.53 5.77 8.77
C THR A 494 20.37 6.76 9.55
N VAL A 495 19.69 7.74 10.13
CA VAL A 495 20.27 8.76 11.03
C VAL A 495 19.46 8.83 12.32
N TYR A 496 20.05 9.38 13.37
CA TYR A 496 19.28 9.74 14.55
C TYR A 496 19.14 11.25 14.65
N LEU A 497 18.00 11.70 15.16
CA LEU A 497 17.79 13.07 15.62
C LEU A 497 16.94 13.03 16.89
N PRO A 498 17.24 13.86 17.90
CA PRO A 498 16.39 14.00 19.05
C PRO A 498 15.02 14.56 18.62
N ASN A 499 13.96 14.19 19.32
CA ASN A 499 12.70 14.91 19.16
C ASN A 499 12.89 16.38 19.55
N PRO A 500 12.23 17.30 18.86
CA PRO A 500 12.22 18.69 19.30
C PRO A 500 11.59 18.80 20.70
N PRO A 501 12.03 19.73 21.52
CA PRO A 501 11.45 19.95 22.82
C PRO A 501 9.96 20.27 22.69
N SER A 502 9.16 19.77 23.65
CA SER A 502 7.74 20.09 23.70
C SER A 502 7.55 21.57 24.12
N PRO A 503 6.38 22.18 23.83
CA PRO A 503 6.07 23.53 24.32
C PRO A 503 6.25 23.65 25.83
N LEU A 504 5.85 22.65 26.60
CA LEU A 504 6.03 22.61 28.05
C LEU A 504 7.51 22.63 28.46
N LEU A 505 8.35 21.88 27.74
CA LEU A 505 9.79 21.85 27.97
C LEU A 505 10.43 23.21 27.63
N MET A 506 10.02 23.83 26.52
CA MET A 506 10.50 25.15 26.11
C MET A 506 10.15 26.25 27.13
N GLU A 507 8.89 26.25 27.61
CA GLU A 507 8.46 27.18 28.67
C GLU A 507 9.20 26.97 29.99
N SER A 508 9.63 25.75 30.28
CA SER A 508 10.32 25.38 31.53
C SER A 508 11.84 25.52 31.45
N ALA A 509 12.41 25.65 30.23
CA ALA A 509 13.85 25.78 30.06
C ALA A 509 14.41 27.00 30.77
N GLY A 510 15.45 26.79 31.59
CA GLY A 510 16.09 27.86 32.38
C GLY A 510 15.28 28.36 33.58
N THR A 511 14.09 27.82 33.83
CA THR A 511 13.26 28.21 35.00
C THR A 511 13.25 27.15 36.12
N GLY A 512 13.98 26.03 35.90
CA GLY A 512 14.07 24.94 36.85
C GLY A 512 14.65 25.36 38.18
N VAL A 513 13.97 24.97 39.27
CA VAL A 513 14.42 25.24 40.65
C VAL A 513 14.71 23.89 41.31
N THR A 514 15.84 23.80 42.00
CA THR A 514 16.15 22.60 42.80
C THR A 514 15.02 22.36 43.79
N LYS A 515 14.41 21.16 43.70
CA LYS A 515 13.33 20.77 44.60
C LYS A 515 13.81 20.56 46.04
N SER A 516 13.02 20.93 46.98
CA SER A 516 13.25 20.57 48.38
C SER A 516 13.12 19.08 48.58
N ALA A 517 13.98 18.48 49.39
CA ALA A 517 13.79 17.09 49.78
C ALA A 517 12.45 16.88 50.50
N PRO A 518 11.80 15.75 50.38
CA PRO A 518 10.52 15.48 51.03
C PRO A 518 10.60 15.66 52.56
N GLU A 519 9.68 16.40 53.12
CA GLU A 519 9.50 16.54 54.56
C GLU A 519 8.11 16.02 54.89
N GLY A 520 7.98 14.73 55.25
CA GLY A 520 6.68 14.06 55.46
C GLY A 520 6.23 13.25 54.24
N ARG A 521 5.03 13.55 53.72
CA ARG A 521 4.45 12.78 52.64
C ARG A 521 5.21 12.94 51.34
N LEU A 522 5.55 11.82 50.68
CA LEU A 522 6.23 11.80 49.39
C LEU A 522 5.24 11.95 48.24
N GLU A 523 5.33 13.05 47.49
CA GLU A 523 4.48 13.34 46.32
C GLU A 523 5.10 12.76 45.06
N LEU A 524 4.43 11.75 44.44
CA LEU A 524 4.84 11.12 43.23
C LEU A 524 3.91 11.50 42.08
N VAL A 525 4.42 11.66 40.89
CA VAL A 525 3.61 11.97 39.69
C VAL A 525 3.96 11.09 38.52
N TRP A 526 2.96 10.79 37.73
CA TRP A 526 3.09 10.21 36.40
C TRP A 526 2.09 10.88 35.45
N TRP A 527 2.50 11.15 34.22
CA TRP A 527 1.55 11.60 33.21
C TRP A 527 1.83 10.99 31.84
N GLY A 528 0.75 10.79 31.07
CA GLY A 528 0.78 10.21 29.74
C GLY A 528 -0.52 9.51 29.39
N ARG A 529 -0.56 8.90 28.20
CA ARG A 529 -1.69 8.02 27.84
C ARG A 529 -1.63 6.74 28.66
N LEU A 530 -2.76 6.26 29.13
CA LEU A 530 -2.86 5.01 29.89
C LEU A 530 -2.65 3.79 28.96
N ASP A 531 -1.49 3.70 28.33
CA ASP A 531 -1.12 2.61 27.42
C ASP A 531 -0.54 1.44 28.20
N GLU A 532 -1.41 0.49 28.59
CA GLU A 532 -1.01 -0.69 29.37
C GLU A 532 -0.02 -1.59 28.65
N ARG A 533 0.13 -1.45 27.36
CA ARG A 533 1.07 -2.25 26.57
C ARG A 533 2.50 -1.73 26.62
N MET A 534 2.68 -0.39 26.51
CA MET A 534 4.01 0.22 26.43
C MET A 534 4.41 0.94 27.71
N LYS A 535 3.46 1.70 28.31
CA LYS A 535 3.71 2.55 29.47
C LYS A 535 3.41 1.88 30.80
N LYS A 536 2.71 0.74 30.76
CA LYS A 536 2.44 -0.12 31.92
C LYS A 536 1.89 0.63 33.15
N PRO A 537 0.84 1.45 33.04
CA PRO A 537 0.31 2.15 34.21
C PRO A 537 -0.13 1.24 35.37
N ALA A 538 -0.50 -0.01 35.11
CA ALA A 538 -0.78 -0.99 36.17
C ALA A 538 0.45 -1.41 36.98
N GLU A 539 1.67 -1.29 36.43
CA GLU A 539 2.94 -1.51 37.14
C GLU A 539 3.22 -0.40 38.16
N LEU A 540 2.73 0.84 37.93
CA LEU A 540 2.79 1.90 38.93
C LEU A 540 2.07 1.48 40.22
N LEU A 541 0.97 0.71 40.09
CA LEU A 541 0.24 0.21 41.26
C LEU A 541 1.04 -0.89 41.99
N ALA A 542 1.88 -1.67 41.27
CA ALA A 542 2.78 -2.61 41.92
C ALA A 542 3.87 -1.87 42.71
N VAL A 543 4.43 -0.79 42.16
CA VAL A 543 5.37 0.09 42.87
C VAL A 543 4.69 0.69 44.12
N ALA A 544 3.45 1.18 43.99
CA ALA A 544 2.68 1.75 45.10
C ALA A 544 2.39 0.71 46.19
N GLN A 545 2.09 -0.56 45.84
CA GLN A 545 1.93 -1.65 46.80
C GLN A 545 3.21 -1.93 47.61
N GLU A 546 4.36 -1.91 46.94
CA GLU A 546 5.64 -2.08 47.59
C GLU A 546 6.03 -0.91 48.49
N LEU A 547 5.79 0.35 48.06
CA LEU A 547 5.99 1.52 48.92
C LEU A 547 5.14 1.45 50.18
N ARG A 548 3.88 1.04 50.08
CA ARG A 548 3.01 0.81 51.22
C ARG A 548 3.56 -0.30 52.13
N ARG A 549 4.09 -1.40 51.55
CA ARG A 549 4.71 -2.49 52.33
C ARG A 549 5.96 -2.02 53.08
N LEU A 550 6.68 -1.05 52.52
CA LEU A 550 7.82 -0.43 53.16
C LEU A 550 7.41 0.66 54.19
N SER A 551 6.10 0.87 54.40
CA SER A 551 5.55 1.90 55.30
C SER A 551 5.94 3.34 54.94
N VAL A 552 6.19 3.61 53.65
CA VAL A 552 6.42 4.97 53.16
C VAL A 552 5.08 5.73 53.15
N ASP A 553 5.04 6.94 53.66
CA ASP A 553 3.90 7.84 53.50
C ASP A 553 4.01 8.54 52.15
N PHE A 554 3.13 8.23 51.18
CA PHE A 554 3.18 8.77 49.83
C PHE A 554 1.81 9.02 49.23
N GLU A 555 1.77 9.88 48.21
CA GLU A 555 0.66 10.02 47.28
C GLU A 555 1.21 9.94 45.83
N LEU A 556 0.63 9.04 44.99
CA LEU A 556 0.92 8.95 43.57
C LEU A 556 -0.24 9.52 42.77
N THR A 557 -0.01 10.64 42.06
CA THR A 557 -0.98 11.22 41.11
C THR A 557 -0.72 10.70 39.69
N VAL A 558 -1.68 9.97 39.10
CA VAL A 558 -1.66 9.46 37.75
C VAL A 558 -2.54 10.34 36.84
N ILE A 559 -1.93 10.99 35.85
CA ILE A 559 -2.57 12.00 35.00
C ILE A 559 -2.58 11.52 33.55
N GLY A 560 -3.75 11.51 32.90
CA GLY A 560 -3.82 11.30 31.47
C GLY A 560 -5.07 10.61 30.96
N PRO A 561 -5.27 10.64 29.63
CA PRO A 561 -6.42 10.01 29.00
C PRO A 561 -6.27 8.50 28.93
N GLY A 562 -7.39 7.79 28.92
CA GLY A 562 -7.44 6.38 28.55
C GLY A 562 -6.92 6.14 27.13
N TRP A 563 -6.46 4.92 26.87
CA TRP A 563 -5.93 4.54 25.57
C TRP A 563 -6.50 3.20 25.10
N ARG A 564 -7.09 3.17 23.89
CA ARG A 564 -7.78 1.97 23.33
C ARG A 564 -8.87 1.47 24.27
N ASP A 565 -8.70 0.24 24.76
CA ASP A 565 -9.67 -0.45 25.62
C ASP A 565 -9.39 -0.26 27.12
N TYR A 566 -8.39 0.54 27.51
CA TYR A 566 -8.01 0.79 28.90
C TYR A 566 -8.30 2.25 29.27
N THR A 567 -9.27 2.44 30.15
CA THR A 567 -9.81 3.75 30.50
C THR A 567 -9.28 4.25 31.85
N VAL A 568 -9.52 5.53 32.13
CA VAL A 568 -9.28 6.14 33.46
C VAL A 568 -10.06 5.38 34.55
N ALA A 569 -11.30 5.01 34.25
CA ALA A 569 -12.15 4.26 35.17
C ALA A 569 -11.62 2.83 35.44
N ASP A 570 -11.03 2.16 34.44
CA ASP A 570 -10.43 0.83 34.62
C ASP A 570 -9.24 0.89 35.58
N LEU A 571 -8.35 1.87 35.42
CA LEU A 571 -7.22 2.06 36.33
C LEU A 571 -7.69 2.44 37.73
N ALA A 572 -8.69 3.33 37.88
CA ALA A 572 -9.27 3.69 39.18
C ALA A 572 -9.89 2.47 39.87
N ALA A 573 -10.62 1.61 39.15
CA ALA A 573 -11.16 0.38 39.69
C ALA A 573 -10.06 -0.59 40.15
N GLU A 574 -8.92 -0.61 39.47
CA GLU A 574 -7.78 -1.43 39.88
C GLU A 574 -7.09 -0.88 41.12
N VAL A 575 -7.02 0.44 41.31
CA VAL A 575 -6.57 1.10 42.54
C VAL A 575 -7.42 0.66 43.72
N GLU A 576 -8.76 0.73 43.60
CA GLU A 576 -9.70 0.29 44.63
C GLU A 576 -9.52 -1.21 44.94
N LYS A 577 -9.46 -2.05 43.92
CA LYS A 577 -9.27 -3.51 44.05
C LYS A 577 -7.99 -3.88 44.82
N ARG A 578 -6.92 -3.10 44.65
CA ARG A 578 -5.62 -3.30 45.31
C ARG A 578 -5.55 -2.62 46.68
N GLY A 579 -6.61 -1.94 47.12
CA GLY A 579 -6.69 -1.20 48.38
C GLY A 579 -5.70 -0.02 48.44
N LEU A 580 -5.54 0.69 47.35
CA LEU A 580 -4.57 1.77 47.20
C LEU A 580 -5.25 3.18 47.13
N ALA A 581 -6.57 3.28 47.36
CA ALA A 581 -7.33 4.52 47.22
C ALA A 581 -6.83 5.71 48.05
N GLU A 582 -6.19 5.44 49.22
CA GLU A 582 -5.60 6.47 50.07
C GLU A 582 -4.23 6.99 49.59
N HIS A 583 -3.60 6.23 48.67
CA HIS A 583 -2.24 6.48 48.19
C HIS A 583 -2.16 6.83 46.70
N VAL A 584 -3.15 6.47 45.88
CA VAL A 584 -3.10 6.66 44.42
C VAL A 584 -4.34 7.41 43.94
N LYS A 585 -4.11 8.53 43.27
CA LYS A 585 -5.14 9.34 42.62
C LYS A 585 -5.08 9.26 41.11
N VAL A 586 -6.15 8.81 40.45
CA VAL A 586 -6.27 8.79 38.99
C VAL A 586 -7.17 9.95 38.57
N VAL A 587 -6.58 10.97 37.94
CA VAL A 587 -7.29 12.29 37.80
C VAL A 587 -7.69 12.60 36.35
N GLY A 588 -7.42 11.72 35.39
CA GLY A 588 -7.70 11.99 33.97
C GLY A 588 -6.71 13.01 33.37
N PRO A 589 -6.98 13.54 32.14
CA PRO A 589 -6.07 14.45 31.47
C PRO A 589 -6.04 15.85 32.12
N ARG A 590 -4.82 16.40 32.25
CA ARG A 590 -4.55 17.79 32.63
C ARG A 590 -3.66 18.42 31.57
N LEU A 591 -3.82 19.72 31.33
CA LEU A 591 -3.09 20.48 30.33
C LEU A 591 -2.65 21.84 30.89
N GLY A 592 -1.67 22.49 30.25
CA GLY A 592 -1.21 23.84 30.59
C GLY A 592 -0.86 23.99 32.08
N GLU A 593 -1.27 25.07 32.69
CA GLU A 593 -0.96 25.38 34.09
C GLU A 593 -1.41 24.34 35.11
N GLU A 594 -2.48 23.57 34.83
CA GLU A 594 -2.95 22.53 35.74
C GLU A 594 -1.96 21.35 35.79
N LEU A 595 -1.41 20.97 34.63
CA LEU A 595 -0.36 19.97 34.55
C LEU A 595 0.93 20.48 35.21
N ILE A 596 1.32 21.70 34.90
CA ILE A 596 2.51 22.36 35.50
C ILE A 596 2.44 22.35 37.01
N ARG A 597 1.33 22.76 37.59
CA ARG A 597 1.12 22.75 39.07
C ARG A 597 1.24 21.34 39.65
N SER A 598 0.79 20.31 38.91
CA SER A 598 0.91 18.93 39.36
C SER A 598 2.37 18.44 39.35
N ILE A 599 3.15 18.87 38.35
CA ILE A 599 4.59 18.55 38.26
C ILE A 599 5.37 19.30 39.33
N ASP A 600 5.04 20.59 39.57
CA ASP A 600 5.71 21.42 40.54
C ASP A 600 5.50 20.95 41.97
N ALA A 601 4.35 20.40 42.27
CA ALA A 601 4.04 19.83 43.57
C ALA A 601 4.72 18.46 43.81
N ALA A 602 5.23 17.80 42.78
CA ALA A 602 5.80 16.46 42.89
C ALA A 602 7.27 16.49 43.33
N HIS A 603 7.63 15.49 44.13
CA HIS A 603 9.03 15.21 44.49
C HIS A 603 9.71 14.30 43.47
N LEU A 604 8.99 13.33 42.88
CA LEU A 604 9.54 12.38 41.90
C LEU A 604 8.55 12.12 40.76
N PHE A 605 9.08 12.04 39.54
CA PHE A 605 8.39 11.45 38.42
C PHE A 605 8.68 9.96 38.37
N VAL A 606 7.64 9.12 38.40
CA VAL A 606 7.79 7.66 38.38
C VAL A 606 7.24 7.14 37.05
N THR A 607 8.03 6.35 36.31
CA THR A 607 7.58 5.76 35.06
C THR A 607 7.95 4.29 34.94
N THR A 608 6.99 3.48 34.47
CA THR A 608 7.12 2.04 34.27
C THR A 608 7.07 1.64 32.80
N SER A 609 7.35 2.59 31.90
CA SER A 609 7.44 2.33 30.45
C SER A 609 8.48 1.25 30.16
N ILE A 610 8.16 0.36 29.22
CA ILE A 610 9.05 -0.75 28.82
C ILE A 610 9.66 -0.57 27.45
N ILE A 611 9.00 0.15 26.55
CA ILE A 611 9.54 0.53 25.22
C ILE A 611 9.12 1.96 24.90
N GLU A 612 10.10 2.83 24.69
CA GLU A 612 9.92 4.21 24.25
C GLU A 612 10.92 4.51 23.13
N GLY A 613 10.61 5.45 22.24
CA GLY A 613 11.58 6.01 21.31
C GLY A 613 12.31 7.21 21.91
N TYR A 614 11.52 8.11 22.52
CA TYR A 614 12.02 9.34 23.16
C TYR A 614 10.99 9.82 24.19
N GLN A 615 11.25 9.67 25.45
CA GLN A 615 10.29 9.96 26.51
C GLN A 615 10.28 11.45 26.89
N LEU A 616 9.50 12.28 26.16
CA LEU A 616 9.39 13.72 26.42
C LEU A 616 9.03 14.06 27.86
N THR A 617 8.11 13.30 28.48
CA THR A 617 7.66 13.50 29.86
C THR A 617 8.80 13.42 30.90
N LEU A 618 9.86 12.66 30.59
CA LEU A 618 11.04 12.59 31.41
C LEU A 618 11.77 13.96 31.42
N ALA A 619 12.05 14.50 30.23
CA ALA A 619 12.72 15.79 30.10
C ALA A 619 11.85 16.93 30.65
N GLU A 620 10.54 16.87 30.47
CA GLU A 620 9.57 17.84 31.04
C GLU A 620 9.59 17.86 32.59
N ALA A 621 9.66 16.68 33.24
CA ALA A 621 9.81 16.59 34.69
C ALA A 621 11.15 17.20 35.15
N GLN A 622 12.22 16.81 34.49
CA GLN A 622 13.59 17.24 34.86
C GLN A 622 13.82 18.72 34.65
N ALA A 623 13.22 19.34 33.63
CA ALA A 623 13.30 20.78 33.41
C ALA A 623 12.72 21.57 34.59
N ARG A 624 11.87 20.96 35.40
CA ARG A 624 11.28 21.55 36.61
C ARG A 624 11.95 21.10 37.91
N GLY A 625 13.15 20.48 37.78
CA GLY A 625 13.93 19.98 38.90
C GLY A 625 13.40 18.71 39.56
N VAL A 626 12.48 17.99 38.94
CA VAL A 626 11.91 16.75 39.47
C VAL A 626 12.77 15.56 39.04
N PRO A 627 13.43 14.83 39.97
CA PRO A 627 14.15 13.61 39.67
C PRO A 627 13.25 12.50 39.13
N VAL A 628 13.81 11.54 38.42
CA VAL A 628 13.06 10.47 37.76
C VAL A 628 13.40 9.11 38.38
N ALA A 629 12.36 8.31 38.66
CA ALA A 629 12.48 6.91 39.00
C ALA A 629 11.81 6.05 37.94
N MET A 630 12.55 5.12 37.29
CA MET A 630 12.08 4.46 36.10
C MET A 630 12.56 3.02 35.92
N TYR A 631 11.92 2.28 35.04
CA TYR A 631 12.49 1.08 34.46
C TYR A 631 13.59 1.46 33.42
N GLU A 632 14.65 0.66 33.36
CA GLU A 632 15.78 0.95 32.48
C GLU A 632 15.37 0.94 31.00
N LEU A 633 15.76 2.00 30.30
CA LEU A 633 15.60 2.20 28.86
C LEU A 633 16.93 2.80 28.32
N PRO A 634 18.02 2.02 28.27
CA PRO A 634 19.38 2.55 28.09
C PRO A 634 19.62 3.16 26.72
N TRP A 635 18.78 2.90 25.72
CA TRP A 635 18.88 3.48 24.39
C TRP A 635 18.32 4.91 24.31
N LEU A 636 17.55 5.36 25.30
CA LEU A 636 16.98 6.71 25.27
C LEU A 636 18.05 7.77 25.44
N VAL A 637 18.15 8.69 24.47
CA VAL A 637 19.10 9.81 24.53
C VAL A 637 18.92 10.65 25.81
N PRO A 638 17.70 10.97 26.29
CA PRO A 638 17.53 11.72 27.55
C PRO A 638 17.95 10.95 28.82
N VAL A 639 18.28 9.67 28.71
CA VAL A 639 18.73 8.83 29.86
C VAL A 639 20.25 8.72 29.91
N GLN A 640 20.92 8.86 28.75
CA GLN A 640 22.38 8.75 28.66
C GLN A 640 23.04 9.90 29.42
N ASP A 641 24.04 9.56 30.24
CA ASP A 641 24.81 10.52 31.07
C ASP A 641 23.97 11.40 31.99
N ASN A 642 22.80 10.85 32.42
CA ASN A 642 21.79 11.56 33.20
C ASN A 642 21.80 11.11 34.68
N GLU A 643 22.49 11.84 35.54
CA GLU A 643 22.59 11.56 36.96
C GLU A 643 21.31 11.88 37.76
N GLY A 644 20.31 12.51 37.16
CA GLY A 644 19.01 12.81 37.78
C GLY A 644 18.01 11.63 37.72
N ILE A 645 18.46 10.41 37.41
CA ILE A 645 17.62 9.24 37.20
C ILE A 645 18.00 8.08 38.11
N VAL A 646 17.01 7.47 38.74
CA VAL A 646 17.07 6.12 39.31
C VAL A 646 16.49 5.14 38.32
N ALA A 647 17.29 4.23 37.77
CA ALA A 647 16.83 3.22 36.85
C ALA A 647 17.01 1.80 37.44
N VAL A 648 15.98 0.95 37.29
CA VAL A 648 16.03 -0.45 37.70
C VAL A 648 15.59 -1.35 36.55
N ARG A 649 15.95 -2.63 36.61
CA ARG A 649 15.53 -3.62 35.61
C ARG A 649 14.01 -3.61 35.43
N GLN A 650 13.56 -3.69 34.18
CA GLN A 650 12.14 -3.73 33.84
C GLN A 650 11.42 -4.87 34.57
N GLY A 651 10.25 -4.56 35.14
CA GLY A 651 9.42 -5.49 35.91
C GLY A 651 9.82 -5.66 37.39
N ASP A 652 10.90 -5.03 37.87
CA ASP A 652 11.32 -5.10 39.29
C ASP A 652 10.72 -3.91 40.08
N ALA A 653 9.39 -3.92 40.23
CA ALA A 653 8.66 -2.91 41.01
C ALA A 653 9.12 -2.83 42.48
N ALA A 654 9.54 -3.96 43.04
CA ALA A 654 10.01 -4.01 44.44
C ALA A 654 11.35 -3.30 44.62
N ARG A 655 12.27 -3.43 43.67
CA ARG A 655 13.52 -2.70 43.69
C ARG A 655 13.30 -1.19 43.40
N LEU A 656 12.42 -0.86 42.45
CA LEU A 656 12.10 0.54 42.14
C LEU A 656 11.52 1.23 43.40
N ALA A 657 10.61 0.58 44.12
CA ALA A 657 10.04 1.11 45.35
C ALA A 657 11.11 1.31 46.46
N ARG A 658 12.07 0.38 46.64
CA ARG A 658 13.17 0.52 47.58
C ARG A 658 14.09 1.70 47.24
N GLU A 659 14.43 1.86 45.98
CA GLU A 659 15.25 2.99 45.51
C GLU A 659 14.54 4.33 45.68
N ILE A 660 13.23 4.39 45.41
CA ILE A 660 12.39 5.59 45.66
C ILE A 660 12.41 5.93 47.15
N ALA A 661 12.20 4.97 48.04
CA ALA A 661 12.23 5.17 49.48
C ALA A 661 13.60 5.66 49.96
N ALA A 662 14.69 5.00 49.54
CA ALA A 662 16.05 5.39 49.87
C ALA A 662 16.42 6.80 49.40
N LEU A 663 15.96 7.19 48.19
CA LEU A 663 16.20 8.54 47.68
C LEU A 663 15.41 9.60 48.49
N ALA A 664 14.17 9.28 48.89
CA ALA A 664 13.36 10.19 49.67
C ALA A 664 13.88 10.44 51.10
N GLU A 665 14.57 9.44 51.68
CA GLU A 665 15.16 9.53 53.03
C GLU A 665 16.52 10.23 53.02
N ASP A 666 17.26 10.21 51.90
CA ASP A 666 18.58 10.82 51.77
C ASP A 666 18.51 12.22 51.17
N ARG A 667 18.47 13.23 52.02
CA ARG A 667 18.33 14.63 51.63
C ARG A 667 19.43 15.12 50.69
N GLU A 668 20.68 14.77 50.94
CA GLU A 668 21.83 15.21 50.12
C GLU A 668 21.77 14.60 48.74
N ARG A 669 21.53 13.28 48.69
CA ARG A 669 21.33 12.53 47.44
C ARG A 669 20.13 13.07 46.66
N TYR A 670 19.00 13.35 47.29
CA TYR A 670 17.82 13.91 46.63
C TYR A 670 18.13 15.26 45.96
N LEU A 671 18.79 16.18 46.70
CA LEU A 671 19.17 17.50 46.19
C LEU A 671 20.12 17.37 44.98
N SER A 672 21.09 16.47 45.05
CA SER A 672 22.00 16.22 43.92
C SER A 672 21.26 15.70 42.68
N TYR A 673 20.28 14.78 42.85
CA TYR A 673 19.44 14.29 41.76
C TYR A 673 18.54 15.38 41.14
N SER A 674 18.00 16.26 41.98
CA SER A 674 17.22 17.40 41.50
C SER A 674 18.06 18.37 40.67
N GLN A 675 19.28 18.67 41.11
CA GLN A 675 20.22 19.51 40.35
C GLN A 675 20.66 18.85 39.04
N ALA A 676 20.99 17.56 39.11
CA ALA A 676 21.34 16.78 37.92
C ALA A 676 20.19 16.71 36.91
N SER A 677 18.94 16.64 37.37
CA SER A 677 17.74 16.69 36.52
C SER A 677 17.66 18.00 35.72
N ILE A 678 17.86 19.14 36.36
CA ILE A 678 17.86 20.45 35.68
C ILE A 678 18.95 20.49 34.62
N LYS A 679 20.19 20.06 34.96
CA LYS A 679 21.30 20.01 34.03
C LYS A 679 21.05 19.09 32.84
N ALA A 680 20.40 17.93 33.05
CA ALA A 680 20.06 17.00 31.99
C ALA A 680 18.99 17.58 31.05
N ALA A 681 17.99 18.27 31.57
CA ALA A 681 16.99 18.96 30.76
C ALA A 681 17.60 20.10 29.93
N GLU A 682 18.53 20.86 30.50
CA GLU A 682 19.28 21.89 29.76
C GLU A 682 20.04 21.29 28.58
N HIS A 683 20.69 20.14 28.78
CA HIS A 683 21.40 19.45 27.69
C HIS A 683 20.46 19.08 26.53
N VAL A 684 19.27 18.61 26.82
CA VAL A 684 18.25 18.25 25.78
C VAL A 684 17.77 19.49 25.00
N THR A 685 17.79 20.68 25.62
CA THR A 685 17.35 21.95 25.00
C THR A 685 18.48 22.71 24.30
N THR A 686 19.73 22.26 24.36
CA THR A 686 20.88 22.93 23.71
C THR A 686 20.93 22.76 22.21
N TYR A 687 20.19 21.80 21.64
CA TYR A 687 20.17 21.57 20.19
C TYR A 687 19.52 22.75 19.45
N ASP A 688 20.25 23.34 18.51
CA ASP A 688 19.67 24.23 17.52
C ASP A 688 18.84 23.42 16.52
N MET A 689 17.56 23.23 16.85
CA MET A 689 16.66 22.39 16.04
C MET A 689 16.45 22.95 14.63
N SER A 690 16.42 24.28 14.47
CA SER A 690 16.30 24.94 13.17
C SER A 690 17.49 24.61 12.28
N SER A 691 18.71 24.69 12.82
CA SER A 691 19.94 24.32 12.12
C SER A 691 20.00 22.81 11.80
N LEU A 692 19.62 21.93 12.75
CA LEU A 692 19.61 20.48 12.54
C LEU A 692 18.61 20.07 11.45
N TYR A 693 17.42 20.67 11.42
CA TYR A 693 16.49 20.40 10.33
C TYR A 693 17.00 20.91 8.99
N GLN A 694 17.64 22.07 8.95
CA GLN A 694 18.26 22.57 7.74
C GLN A 694 19.34 21.61 7.22
N GLN A 695 20.22 21.11 8.10
CA GLN A 695 21.25 20.13 7.75
C GLN A 695 20.64 18.79 7.30
N LEU A 696 19.59 18.31 7.97
CA LEU A 696 18.86 17.10 7.56
C LEU A 696 18.30 17.24 6.14
N LEU A 697 17.63 18.37 5.85
CA LEU A 697 17.02 18.64 4.56
C LEU A 697 18.06 18.81 3.44
N GLN A 698 19.26 19.24 3.77
CA GLN A 698 20.39 19.39 2.86
C GLN A 698 21.24 18.11 2.73
N GLY A 699 20.94 17.04 3.46
CA GLY A 699 21.76 15.83 3.51
C GLY A 699 23.14 16.07 4.12
N ALA A 700 23.31 17.09 4.96
CA ALA A 700 24.57 17.57 5.50
C ALA A 700 24.68 17.41 7.03
N LEU A 701 23.93 16.43 7.60
CA LEU A 701 24.06 16.12 9.02
C LEU A 701 25.48 15.67 9.36
N PRO A 702 26.03 16.14 10.50
CA PRO A 702 27.32 15.65 11.00
C PRO A 702 27.37 14.13 11.19
N PRO A 703 28.55 13.49 11.04
CA PRO A 703 28.66 12.02 11.13
C PRO A 703 28.19 11.41 12.44
N GLU A 704 28.22 12.14 13.55
CA GLU A 704 27.71 11.69 14.85
C GLU A 704 26.23 11.36 14.84
N PHE A 705 25.45 11.89 13.89
CA PHE A 705 24.04 11.56 13.70
C PHE A 705 23.81 10.29 12.87
N SER A 706 24.86 9.71 12.29
CA SER A 706 24.79 8.45 11.55
C SER A 706 25.94 7.51 11.91
N PRO A 707 26.07 7.12 13.21
CA PRO A 707 27.17 6.28 13.65
C PRO A 707 27.16 4.92 12.96
N GLU A 708 28.35 4.36 12.75
CA GLU A 708 28.48 2.98 12.27
C GLU A 708 28.26 1.99 13.41
N PRO A 709 27.58 0.84 13.17
CA PRO A 709 27.33 -0.16 14.18
C PRO A 709 28.62 -0.76 14.75
N THR A 710 28.70 -0.85 16.07
CA THR A 710 29.78 -1.51 16.79
C THR A 710 29.42 -2.93 17.23
N LEU A 711 30.42 -3.71 17.67
CA LEU A 711 30.14 -5.02 18.28
C LEU A 711 29.34 -4.91 19.59
N ASP A 712 29.52 -3.82 20.32
CA ASP A 712 28.80 -3.59 21.56
C ASP A 712 27.34 -3.23 21.30
N ASP A 713 27.05 -2.45 20.24
CA ASP A 713 25.68 -2.20 19.77
C ASP A 713 25.01 -3.52 19.38
N ALA A 714 25.68 -4.36 18.61
CA ALA A 714 25.16 -5.66 18.18
C ALA A 714 24.83 -6.58 19.36
N ARG A 715 25.71 -6.62 20.38
CA ARG A 715 25.47 -7.38 21.63
C ARG A 715 24.26 -6.82 22.38
N GLN A 716 24.22 -5.52 22.59
CA GLN A 716 23.13 -4.86 23.30
C GLN A 716 21.78 -5.05 22.59
N ILE A 717 21.75 -4.94 21.26
CA ILE A 717 20.55 -5.24 20.44
C ILE A 717 20.12 -6.71 20.62
N LEU A 718 21.07 -7.66 20.61
CA LEU A 718 20.77 -9.07 20.78
C LEU A 718 20.18 -9.36 22.17
N ASP A 719 20.78 -8.82 23.23
CA ASP A 719 20.33 -9.01 24.61
C ASP A 719 18.90 -8.48 24.79
N TRP A 720 18.61 -7.30 24.28
CA TRP A 720 17.26 -6.73 24.30
C TRP A 720 16.28 -7.47 23.39
N THR A 721 16.75 -8.01 22.25
CA THR A 721 15.95 -8.86 21.38
C THR A 721 15.45 -10.09 22.11
N VAL A 722 16.34 -10.80 22.81
CA VAL A 722 16.00 -11.99 23.62
C VAL A 722 15.05 -11.58 24.73
N PHE A 723 15.36 -10.54 25.48
CA PHE A 723 14.52 -10.06 26.57
C PHE A 723 13.08 -9.74 26.13
N TYR A 724 12.91 -9.00 25.02
CA TYR A 724 11.58 -8.65 24.53
C TYR A 724 10.84 -9.82 23.87
N ALA A 725 11.55 -10.74 23.24
CA ALA A 725 10.94 -11.97 22.74
C ALA A 725 10.37 -12.80 23.91
N GLU A 726 11.14 -13.03 24.96
CA GLU A 726 10.70 -13.77 26.13
C GLU A 726 9.54 -13.07 26.86
N THR A 727 9.64 -11.76 27.10
CA THR A 727 8.60 -10.96 27.77
C THR A 727 7.31 -10.95 26.96
N GLY A 728 7.40 -10.72 25.65
CA GLY A 728 6.26 -10.71 24.75
C GLY A 728 5.56 -12.07 24.68
N PHE A 729 6.31 -13.17 24.66
CA PHE A 729 5.74 -14.53 24.72
C PHE A 729 5.06 -14.82 26.07
N ALA A 730 5.66 -14.44 27.19
CA ALA A 730 5.09 -14.62 28.52
C ALA A 730 3.76 -13.86 28.67
N GLU A 731 3.69 -12.61 28.22
CA GLU A 731 2.46 -11.81 28.26
C GLU A 731 1.39 -12.32 27.28
N GLY A 732 1.79 -12.79 26.10
CA GLY A 732 0.90 -13.41 25.13
C GLY A 732 0.26 -14.71 25.67
N ALA A 733 1.01 -15.49 26.44
CA ALA A 733 0.56 -16.71 27.08
C ALA A 733 -0.34 -16.43 28.30
N ALA A 734 -0.04 -15.38 29.07
CA ALA A 734 -0.79 -14.99 30.26
C ALA A 734 -2.16 -14.35 29.94
N LYS A 735 -2.33 -13.79 28.74
CA LYS A 735 -3.65 -13.36 28.30
C LYS A 735 -4.50 -14.60 28.13
N PRO A 736 -5.60 -14.79 28.94
CA PRO A 736 -6.57 -15.81 28.60
C PRO A 736 -6.87 -15.56 27.13
N ARG A 737 -6.71 -16.58 26.27
CA ARG A 737 -7.24 -16.51 24.91
C ARG A 737 -8.65 -16.02 25.13
N ARG A 738 -8.89 -14.72 24.91
CA ARG A 738 -10.25 -14.21 24.78
C ARG A 738 -10.80 -15.10 23.68
N THR A 739 -11.47 -16.17 24.07
CA THR A 739 -12.49 -16.74 23.24
C THR A 739 -13.34 -15.53 22.95
N ALA A 740 -13.09 -14.90 21.80
CA ALA A 740 -13.95 -13.85 21.31
C ALA A 740 -15.33 -14.41 21.56
N PRO A 741 -16.24 -13.72 22.26
CA PRO A 741 -17.55 -14.26 22.53
C PRO A 741 -17.94 -14.83 21.20
N ALA A 742 -18.16 -16.16 21.13
CA ALA A 742 -18.30 -16.86 19.87
C ALA A 742 -19.41 -16.12 19.16
N LYS A 743 -19.01 -15.13 18.34
CA LYS A 743 -19.96 -14.26 17.70
C LYS A 743 -20.78 -15.23 16.90
N LYS A 744 -22.06 -15.41 17.23
CA LYS A 744 -23.03 -16.10 16.39
C LYS A 744 -22.83 -15.71 14.91
N ILE A 745 -22.24 -14.53 14.69
CA ILE A 745 -21.68 -14.00 13.43
C ILE A 745 -20.64 -14.93 12.77
N SER A 746 -19.82 -15.72 13.51
CA SER A 746 -18.84 -16.62 12.88
C SER A 746 -19.46 -17.82 12.21
N LEU A 747 -20.62 -18.28 12.73
CA LEU A 747 -21.38 -19.36 12.11
C LEU A 747 -22.09 -18.83 10.85
N VAL A 748 -22.74 -17.67 10.94
CA VAL A 748 -23.41 -17.03 9.80
C VAL A 748 -22.40 -16.69 8.69
N ARG A 749 -21.21 -16.17 9.03
CA ARG A 749 -20.13 -15.92 8.05
C ARG A 749 -19.56 -17.20 7.46
N ARG A 750 -19.44 -18.31 8.24
CA ARG A 750 -19.01 -19.62 7.73
C ARG A 750 -20.09 -20.25 6.86
N VAL A 751 -21.33 -20.18 7.27
CA VAL A 751 -22.47 -20.66 6.48
C VAL A 751 -22.59 -19.83 5.21
N ALA A 752 -22.52 -18.50 5.27
CA ALA A 752 -22.55 -17.63 4.10
C ALA A 752 -21.40 -17.93 3.12
N ARG A 753 -20.15 -18.11 3.60
CA ARG A 753 -19.02 -18.52 2.73
C ARG A 753 -19.19 -19.91 2.12
N ARG A 754 -19.80 -20.85 2.86
CA ARG A 754 -20.07 -22.20 2.35
C ARG A 754 -21.24 -22.16 1.33
N SER A 755 -22.26 -21.37 1.62
CA SER A 755 -23.40 -21.17 0.71
C SER A 755 -23.02 -20.41 -0.57
N ILE A 756 -22.10 -19.43 -0.49
CA ILE A 756 -21.53 -18.77 -1.68
C ILE A 756 -20.76 -19.77 -2.55
N ARG A 757 -20.02 -20.70 -1.94
CA ARG A 757 -19.34 -21.77 -2.69
C ARG A 757 -20.28 -22.77 -3.32
N THR A 758 -21.39 -23.06 -2.66
CA THR A 758 -22.38 -24.07 -3.11
C THR A 758 -23.44 -23.48 -4.05
N PHE A 759 -23.81 -22.22 -3.84
CA PHE A 759 -24.84 -21.50 -4.61
C PHE A 759 -24.34 -20.11 -5.01
N PRO A 760 -23.53 -19.97 -6.05
CA PRO A 760 -22.96 -18.69 -6.48
C PRO A 760 -24.00 -17.61 -6.83
N ALA A 761 -25.19 -18.01 -7.24
CA ALA A 761 -26.28 -17.09 -7.57
C ALA A 761 -26.80 -16.29 -6.36
N LEU A 762 -26.55 -16.74 -5.13
CA LEU A 762 -26.92 -16.03 -3.89
C LEU A 762 -25.86 -15.06 -3.38
N GLU A 763 -24.72 -14.94 -4.05
CA GLU A 763 -23.61 -14.09 -3.63
C GLU A 763 -24.01 -12.62 -3.41
N PRO A 764 -24.79 -11.95 -4.29
CA PRO A 764 -25.20 -10.56 -4.08
C PRO A 764 -26.06 -10.35 -2.83
N VAL A 765 -26.96 -11.30 -2.55
CA VAL A 765 -27.84 -11.25 -1.37
C VAL A 765 -27.04 -11.50 -0.09
N LEU A 766 -26.17 -12.52 -0.10
CA LEU A 766 -25.35 -12.87 1.06
C LEU A 766 -24.28 -11.82 1.37
N ARG A 767 -23.76 -11.12 0.38
CA ARG A 767 -22.86 -9.96 0.58
C ARG A 767 -23.59 -8.74 1.15
N ARG A 768 -24.89 -8.52 0.83
CA ARG A 768 -25.70 -7.48 1.48
C ARG A 768 -25.95 -7.79 2.95
N VAL A 769 -26.29 -9.02 3.26
CA VAL A 769 -26.44 -9.48 4.66
C VAL A 769 -25.13 -9.38 5.42
N GLN A 770 -24.00 -9.68 4.78
CA GLN A 770 -22.66 -9.60 5.40
C GLN A 770 -22.20 -8.15 5.67
N ARG A 771 -22.75 -7.15 4.94
CA ARG A 771 -22.49 -5.72 5.18
C ARG A 771 -23.43 -5.11 6.22
N ALA A 772 -24.59 -5.74 6.43
CA ALA A 772 -25.59 -5.28 7.40
C ALA A 772 -25.37 -5.88 8.81
N LEU A 773 -24.55 -6.94 8.92
CA LEU A 773 -24.07 -7.58 10.16
C LEU A 773 -22.60 -7.17 10.44
#